data_a8b0ecda6fc3d2e239541b23422d5daa
#
_entry.id   a8b0ecda6fc3d2e239541b23422d5daa
#
_cell.length_a   1.000
_cell.length_b   1.000
_cell.length_c   1.000
_cell.angle_alpha   90.00
_cell.angle_beta   90.00
_cell.angle_gamma   90.00
#
_symmetry.space_group_name_H-M   'P 1'
#
loop_
_entity.id
_entity.type
_entity.pdbx_description
1 polymer ?
#
loop_
_entity_poly.entity_id
_entity_poly.type
_entity_poly.pdbx_seq_one_letter_code
_entity_poly.pdbx_strand_id
1 'polypeptide(L)'
;MSTATAKEEEAAAAAAAAPAMVGEEAAARAALKRYEALLTVRAKAVKGKGAWYWAHLEPVLVPPAETGMPPKAVKLRCALCSAVFSASNPSRTASEHLKRGTCPNFASPPPGPAGASALQPAPTPTQQLALPSNSTASSPVPISSIAPSSRKRHSMPPAYTPAEPVSHHHHLVVVDPSLVYPSALPALPAPPPPHQSELVLSGGKGDFSALAMLEDSVKRLKSPKASPVTMMPKPQADAALALLSDWFLESSPGVSLSAASHPKLRAFLRHVGLPDLQRADLAGPRLDARFAEARADATARVRDALFFQLAADGWREQVVTLCVNLPNGTSVFHRAVPVPAMAPSDYAEELMLEAVASVSASGSSSDLHRCAGIISDRFKSKALRDLEKKNYWMVNLSCQIHSFTRLVWDFARELSLFRSATAKSAKLAAFFNAEQTARSLLHKHQIQQLGHASLLRVAHVPFNGNGRNYRAAFEMLEDILNSAHPLHRAVQEDSYKLVCIDDSAAREIAEMVHSEAFWIEVDAVHSLVKLIFDMVREMEADRPLVGQCLPLWEELRSKVRDWCEKFNTDEGAALNVLEKRFRKSYHPAWSAAFILDPLYLVKDASGRYLPPFKCLTPDQEKDVDRLITRMVSREEAHLVLMELMKWRSDGLDPLYAQAVQVRQPDPSTGRMKVANKQSSRLVWETCLSELKSLGKVAVRLIFLHATSRGFRCTPSMVRWLCAPGTMASGNDRAHRLVFVAANSKLERRDFSSDEDKDAELLAEGDDDDVPGTVEP
;
A
#
# COMPACT_ATOMS: atom_id res chain seq x y z
N MET A 1 55.01 7.77 44.06
CA MET A 1 53.92 8.57 43.43
C MET A 1 54.14 8.71 41.93
N SER A 2 54.64 7.70 41.23
CA SER A 2 54.98 7.82 39.80
C SER A 2 54.35 6.71 38.91
N THR A 3 53.42 5.87 39.43
CA THR A 3 52.78 4.78 38.68
C THR A 3 51.27 4.95 38.54
N ALA A 4 50.67 5.98 39.19
CA ALA A 4 49.25 6.28 39.10
C ALA A 4 48.92 7.20 37.92
N THR A 5 49.79 8.14 37.57
CA THR A 5 49.59 9.11 36.48
C THR A 5 49.66 8.47 35.09
N ALA A 6 50.48 7.44 34.89
CA ALA A 6 50.58 6.76 33.59
C ALA A 6 49.33 5.90 33.24
N LYS A 7 48.65 5.37 34.26
CA LYS A 7 47.41 4.62 34.05
C LYS A 7 46.18 5.51 33.79
N GLU A 8 46.17 6.72 34.33
CA GLU A 8 45.09 7.68 34.04
C GLU A 8 45.23 8.31 32.65
N GLU A 9 46.47 8.57 32.19
CA GLU A 9 46.69 9.03 30.82
C GLU A 9 46.37 7.94 29.77
N GLU A 10 46.67 6.66 30.03
CA GLU A 10 46.37 5.55 29.16
C GLU A 10 44.85 5.28 29.11
N ALA A 11 44.11 5.44 30.21
CA ALA A 11 42.68 5.36 30.28
C ALA A 11 41.95 6.53 29.59
N ALA A 12 42.53 7.74 29.68
CA ALA A 12 41.99 8.91 28.98
C ALA A 12 42.21 8.83 27.45
N ALA A 13 43.35 8.29 27.02
CA ALA A 13 43.65 8.05 25.60
C ALA A 13 42.73 6.96 25.02
N ALA A 14 42.41 5.89 25.77
CA ALA A 14 41.48 4.86 25.38
C ALA A 14 40.01 5.35 25.30
N ALA A 15 39.61 6.25 26.21
CA ALA A 15 38.29 6.86 26.21
C ALA A 15 38.09 7.88 25.07
N ALA A 16 39.16 8.54 24.60
CA ALA A 16 39.12 9.44 23.46
C ALA A 16 39.10 8.71 22.08
N ALA A 17 39.63 7.48 22.03
CA ALA A 17 39.67 6.67 20.80
C ALA A 17 38.31 5.97 20.49
N ALA A 18 37.49 5.71 21.49
CA ALA A 18 36.23 5.00 21.34
C ALA A 18 35.19 5.70 20.40
N PRO A 19 34.99 7.03 20.46
CA PRO A 19 34.04 7.70 19.53
C PRO A 19 34.56 7.77 18.08
N ALA A 20 35.88 7.76 17.86
CA ALA A 20 36.46 7.75 16.52
C ALA A 20 36.30 6.40 15.82
N MET A 21 36.43 5.29 16.51
CA MET A 21 36.24 3.93 15.98
C MET A 21 34.79 3.67 15.60
N VAL A 22 33.81 4.14 16.39
CA VAL A 22 32.37 4.03 16.10
C VAL A 22 32.00 4.84 14.86
N GLY A 23 32.64 6.01 14.66
CA GLY A 23 32.43 6.84 13.46
C GLY A 23 33.00 6.20 12.17
N GLU A 24 34.17 5.56 12.24
CA GLU A 24 34.79 4.89 11.09
C GLU A 24 34.01 3.63 10.66
N GLU A 25 33.53 2.86 11.61
CA GLU A 25 32.71 1.68 11.34
C GLU A 25 31.34 2.05 10.73
N ALA A 26 30.73 3.15 11.18
CA ALA A 26 29.51 3.68 10.59
C ALA A 26 29.74 4.18 9.15
N ALA A 27 30.88 4.86 8.89
CA ALA A 27 31.24 5.31 7.55
C ALA A 27 31.52 4.13 6.60
N ALA A 28 32.15 3.07 7.09
CA ALA A 28 32.41 1.86 6.32
C ALA A 28 31.10 1.11 5.95
N ARG A 29 30.18 0.99 6.89
CA ARG A 29 28.84 0.43 6.62
C ARG A 29 28.06 1.26 5.59
N ALA A 30 28.15 2.58 5.66
CA ALA A 30 27.53 3.47 4.68
C ALA A 30 28.17 3.33 3.28
N ALA A 31 29.49 3.13 3.19
CA ALA A 31 30.19 2.89 1.94
C ALA A 31 29.79 1.54 1.32
N LEU A 32 29.69 0.48 2.12
CA LEU A 32 29.23 -0.84 1.67
C LEU A 32 27.79 -0.78 1.15
N LYS A 33 26.87 -0.21 1.91
CA LYS A 33 25.46 -0.05 1.50
C LYS A 33 25.35 0.74 0.19
N ARG A 34 26.14 1.77 0.01
CA ARG A 34 26.19 2.55 -1.24
C ARG A 34 26.74 1.74 -2.41
N TYR A 35 27.76 0.93 -2.18
CA TYR A 35 28.33 0.04 -3.19
C TYR A 35 27.32 -0.96 -3.71
N GLU A 36 26.59 -1.63 -2.82
CA GLU A 36 25.54 -2.59 -3.13
C GLU A 36 24.39 -1.94 -3.94
N ALA A 37 23.95 -0.75 -3.53
CA ALA A 37 22.94 0.01 -4.26
C ALA A 37 23.39 0.32 -5.70
N LEU A 38 24.64 0.72 -5.90
CA LEU A 38 25.19 1.02 -7.24
C LEU A 38 25.36 -0.25 -8.10
N LEU A 39 25.71 -1.39 -7.50
CA LEU A 39 25.75 -2.68 -8.18
C LEU A 39 24.36 -3.10 -8.68
N THR A 40 23.33 -2.95 -7.86
CA THR A 40 21.95 -3.24 -8.22
C THR A 40 21.48 -2.37 -9.40
N VAL A 41 21.75 -1.06 -9.35
CA VAL A 41 21.44 -0.13 -10.44
C VAL A 41 22.16 -0.52 -11.72
N ARG A 42 23.45 -0.90 -11.64
CA ARG A 42 24.23 -1.38 -12.80
C ARG A 42 23.66 -2.66 -13.39
N ALA A 43 23.31 -3.64 -12.55
CA ALA A 43 22.74 -4.92 -13.01
C ALA A 43 21.43 -4.72 -13.78
N LYS A 44 20.54 -3.84 -13.30
CA LYS A 44 19.30 -3.46 -14.00
C LYS A 44 19.62 -2.77 -15.34
N ALA A 45 20.58 -1.87 -15.37
CA ALA A 45 20.95 -1.13 -16.59
C ALA A 45 21.60 -2.01 -17.65
N VAL A 46 22.43 -2.98 -17.28
CA VAL A 46 23.03 -3.96 -18.22
C VAL A 46 21.97 -4.86 -18.84
N LYS A 47 20.87 -5.17 -18.13
CA LYS A 47 19.69 -5.87 -18.67
C LYS A 47 18.75 -4.98 -19.51
N GLY A 48 19.16 -3.78 -19.90
CA GLY A 48 18.38 -2.86 -20.74
C GLY A 48 17.37 -1.99 -19.98
N LYS A 49 17.25 -2.13 -18.66
CA LYS A 49 16.31 -1.36 -17.80
C LYS A 49 17.07 -0.28 -17.01
N GLY A 50 17.67 0.73 -17.68
CA GLY A 50 18.40 1.78 -16.95
C GLY A 50 19.25 2.70 -17.83
N ALA A 51 20.06 3.54 -17.20
CA ALA A 51 20.88 4.51 -17.94
C ALA A 51 22.04 3.81 -18.67
N TRP A 52 22.17 4.07 -19.97
CA TRP A 52 23.10 3.46 -20.91
C TRP A 52 24.57 3.41 -20.44
N TYR A 53 25.00 4.40 -19.66
CA TYR A 53 26.41 4.52 -19.22
C TYR A 53 26.84 3.47 -18.20
N TRP A 54 25.92 2.76 -17.56
CA TRP A 54 26.24 1.67 -16.65
C TRP A 54 26.86 0.44 -17.35
N ALA A 55 26.70 0.34 -18.66
CA ALA A 55 27.44 -0.65 -19.46
C ALA A 55 28.96 -0.40 -19.43
N HIS A 56 29.36 0.85 -19.17
CA HIS A 56 30.76 1.29 -19.26
C HIS A 56 31.34 1.75 -17.92
N LEU A 57 30.55 1.88 -16.85
CA LEU A 57 31.00 2.29 -15.54
C LEU A 57 30.71 1.19 -14.50
N GLU A 58 31.75 0.87 -13.70
CA GLU A 58 31.67 -0.14 -12.65
C GLU A 58 31.90 0.49 -11.28
N PRO A 59 31.02 0.26 -10.28
CA PRO A 59 31.31 0.62 -8.92
C PRO A 59 32.45 -0.25 -8.35
N VAL A 60 33.39 0.36 -7.65
CA VAL A 60 34.52 -0.30 -7.00
C VAL A 60 34.71 0.24 -5.59
N LEU A 61 34.99 -0.65 -4.66
CA LEU A 61 35.37 -0.25 -3.29
C LEU A 61 36.86 0.15 -3.29
N VAL A 62 37.17 1.26 -2.63
CA VAL A 62 38.55 1.68 -2.44
C VAL A 62 39.11 0.93 -1.24
N PRO A 63 40.15 0.07 -1.45
CA PRO A 63 40.77 -0.62 -0.32
C PRO A 63 41.42 0.41 0.62
N PRO A 64 41.43 0.16 1.93
CA PRO A 64 42.14 0.99 2.90
C PRO A 64 43.65 0.92 2.65
N ALA A 65 44.38 1.93 3.10
CA ALA A 65 45.84 1.98 2.94
C ALA A 65 46.58 0.93 3.81
N GLU A 66 45.92 0.38 4.85
CA GLU A 66 46.47 -0.65 5.73
C GLU A 66 45.59 -1.91 5.66
N THR A 67 46.24 -3.08 5.59
CA THR A 67 45.60 -4.39 5.56
C THR A 67 44.83 -4.67 6.85
N GLY A 68 43.48 -4.81 6.73
CA GLY A 68 42.60 -5.13 7.86
C GLY A 68 41.59 -4.06 8.24
N MET A 69 41.65 -2.88 7.67
CA MET A 69 40.65 -1.82 7.89
C MET A 69 39.48 -1.89 6.90
N PRO A 70 38.27 -1.49 7.30
CA PRO A 70 37.11 -1.52 6.41
C PRO A 70 37.19 -0.46 5.29
N PRO A 71 36.49 -0.67 4.14
CA PRO A 71 36.57 0.22 2.98
C PRO A 71 36.00 1.60 3.28
N LYS A 72 36.75 2.67 2.92
CA LYS A 72 36.38 4.06 3.25
C LYS A 72 35.47 4.75 2.24
N ALA A 73 35.46 4.33 0.98
CA ALA A 73 34.69 5.00 -0.07
C ALA A 73 34.34 4.09 -1.26
N VAL A 74 33.28 4.47 -2.01
CA VAL A 74 32.94 3.87 -3.30
C VAL A 74 33.37 4.81 -4.43
N LYS A 75 34.00 4.28 -5.47
CA LYS A 75 34.37 4.98 -6.72
C LYS A 75 33.78 4.28 -7.92
N LEU A 76 33.78 4.94 -9.09
CA LEU A 76 33.39 4.37 -10.36
C LEU A 76 34.62 4.17 -11.22
N ARG A 77 34.79 2.98 -11.78
CA ARG A 77 35.85 2.67 -12.74
C ARG A 77 35.25 2.59 -14.15
N CYS A 78 35.88 3.22 -15.10
CA CYS A 78 35.53 3.04 -16.51
C CYS A 78 36.01 1.67 -17.01
N ALA A 79 35.11 0.84 -17.51
CA ALA A 79 35.46 -0.49 -18.06
C ALA A 79 36.32 -0.43 -19.34
N LEU A 80 36.34 0.72 -20.01
CA LEU A 80 37.06 0.90 -21.28
C LEU A 80 38.52 1.39 -21.12
N CYS A 81 38.74 2.31 -20.17
CA CYS A 81 40.05 2.93 -19.96
C CYS A 81 40.61 2.78 -18.54
N SER A 82 39.90 2.07 -17.65
CA SER A 82 40.24 1.82 -16.25
C SER A 82 40.39 3.08 -15.38
N ALA A 83 40.05 4.28 -15.87
CA ALA A 83 40.06 5.51 -15.11
C ALA A 83 39.04 5.47 -13.98
N VAL A 84 39.42 5.99 -12.79
CA VAL A 84 38.59 5.89 -11.56
C VAL A 84 38.11 7.27 -11.16
N PHE A 85 36.80 7.38 -10.90
CA PHE A 85 36.08 8.62 -10.60
C PHE A 85 35.31 8.54 -9.30
N SER A 86 34.87 9.69 -8.78
CA SER A 86 33.96 9.75 -7.64
C SER A 86 32.59 9.16 -8.00
N ALA A 87 32.03 8.33 -7.10
CA ALA A 87 30.68 7.76 -7.25
C ALA A 87 29.55 8.70 -6.79
N SER A 88 29.86 9.98 -6.48
CA SER A 88 28.86 10.93 -5.97
C SER A 88 27.74 11.25 -6.98
N ASN A 89 28.09 11.31 -8.27
CA ASN A 89 27.12 11.55 -9.36
C ASN A 89 27.50 10.76 -10.62
N PRO A 90 27.04 9.52 -10.77
CA PRO A 90 27.38 8.66 -11.92
C PRO A 90 26.98 9.24 -13.28
N SER A 91 25.86 9.94 -13.35
CA SER A 91 25.38 10.57 -14.58
C SER A 91 26.29 11.70 -15.06
N ARG A 92 26.78 12.52 -14.12
CA ARG A 92 27.74 13.59 -14.42
C ARG A 92 29.08 13.01 -14.87
N THR A 93 29.59 12.01 -14.15
CA THR A 93 30.82 11.30 -14.51
C THR A 93 30.73 10.71 -15.93
N ALA A 94 29.61 10.07 -16.27
CA ALA A 94 29.38 9.54 -17.59
C ALA A 94 29.35 10.62 -18.68
N SER A 95 28.67 11.75 -18.40
CA SER A 95 28.61 12.86 -19.35
C SER A 95 29.96 13.52 -19.56
N GLU A 96 30.76 13.70 -18.54
CA GLU A 96 32.08 14.32 -18.65
C GLU A 96 33.11 13.37 -19.25
N HIS A 97 33.13 12.11 -18.86
CA HIS A 97 34.13 11.14 -19.29
C HIS A 97 33.81 10.46 -20.62
N LEU A 98 32.56 10.02 -20.81
CA LEU A 98 32.17 9.27 -22.03
C LEU A 98 31.65 10.19 -23.13
N LYS A 99 30.69 11.09 -22.89
CA LYS A 99 30.08 11.92 -23.94
C LYS A 99 30.96 13.06 -24.40
N ARG A 100 31.79 13.67 -23.53
CA ARG A 100 32.70 14.76 -23.86
C ARG A 100 34.04 14.31 -24.44
N GLY A 101 34.19 13.01 -24.67
CA GLY A 101 35.36 12.45 -25.39
C GLY A 101 36.66 12.39 -24.56
N THR A 102 36.59 12.48 -23.23
CA THR A 102 37.79 12.32 -22.39
C THR A 102 38.18 10.86 -22.18
N CYS A 103 37.33 9.90 -22.61
CA CYS A 103 37.67 8.48 -22.63
C CYS A 103 38.35 8.12 -23.96
N PRO A 104 39.64 7.70 -23.99
CA PRO A 104 40.34 7.40 -25.22
C PRO A 104 39.76 6.21 -26.00
N ASN A 105 39.03 5.33 -25.32
CA ASN A 105 38.53 4.08 -25.89
C ASN A 105 37.00 4.12 -26.09
N PHE A 106 36.33 5.28 -25.96
CA PHE A 106 34.90 5.45 -26.20
C PHE A 106 34.70 6.25 -27.50
N ALA A 107 34.38 5.57 -28.61
CA ALA A 107 33.98 6.19 -29.86
C ALA A 107 32.53 6.65 -29.79
N SER A 108 32.26 7.96 -29.67
CA SER A 108 30.92 8.50 -29.86
C SER A 108 30.49 8.39 -31.31
N PRO A 109 29.30 7.94 -31.65
CA PRO A 109 28.79 8.04 -33.02
C PRO A 109 28.67 9.54 -33.41
N PRO A 110 28.95 9.93 -34.67
CA PRO A 110 28.85 11.32 -35.09
C PRO A 110 27.42 11.83 -34.97
N PRO A 111 27.21 13.14 -34.67
CA PRO A 111 25.89 13.72 -34.56
C PRO A 111 25.23 13.75 -35.95
N GLY A 112 24.23 12.87 -36.16
CA GLY A 112 23.35 12.89 -37.31
C GLY A 112 22.23 13.94 -37.14
N PRO A 113 21.68 14.47 -38.24
CA PRO A 113 20.65 15.51 -38.19
C PRO A 113 19.35 15.02 -37.59
N ALA A 114 18.69 15.90 -36.88
CA ALA A 114 17.43 15.66 -36.19
C ALA A 114 16.31 15.22 -37.14
N GLY A 115 15.70 14.08 -36.88
CA GLY A 115 14.50 13.61 -37.58
C GLY A 115 14.17 12.18 -37.26
N ALA A 116 13.11 12.02 -36.42
CA ALA A 116 12.15 10.94 -36.36
C ALA A 116 12.55 9.46 -36.46
N SER A 117 12.16 8.72 -35.44
CA SER A 117 11.55 7.38 -35.44
C SER A 117 12.37 6.12 -35.57
N ALA A 118 11.97 5.21 -34.65
CA ALA A 118 11.95 3.76 -34.76
C ALA A 118 13.25 2.99 -34.52
N LEU A 119 13.26 2.36 -33.38
CA LEU A 119 14.17 1.28 -32.98
C LEU A 119 13.91 0.02 -33.81
N GLN A 120 14.95 -0.51 -34.42
CA GLN A 120 15.06 -1.92 -34.75
C GLN A 120 16.41 -2.45 -34.26
N PRO A 121 16.49 -3.68 -33.76
CA PRO A 121 17.71 -4.26 -33.21
C PRO A 121 18.60 -4.85 -34.31
N ALA A 122 19.93 -4.68 -34.15
CA ALA A 122 20.96 -5.23 -35.05
C ALA A 122 21.22 -6.71 -34.77
N PRO A 123 21.58 -7.50 -35.82
CA PRO A 123 21.74 -8.95 -35.72
C PRO A 123 23.14 -9.38 -35.28
N THR A 124 23.20 -10.46 -34.55
CA THR A 124 24.41 -11.23 -34.22
C THR A 124 24.79 -12.21 -35.34
N PRO A 125 26.05 -12.47 -35.62
CA PRO A 125 26.46 -13.35 -36.72
C PRO A 125 26.36 -14.84 -36.31
N THR A 126 25.67 -15.58 -37.16
CA THR A 126 25.49 -17.03 -37.11
C THR A 126 26.70 -17.73 -37.81
N GLN A 127 27.28 -18.69 -37.14
CA GLN A 127 28.09 -19.71 -37.83
C GLN A 127 27.21 -20.93 -38.12
N GLN A 128 27.21 -21.30 -39.39
CA GLN A 128 26.57 -22.50 -39.94
C GLN A 128 27.35 -23.77 -39.58
N LEU A 129 26.63 -24.84 -39.31
CA LEU A 129 27.01 -26.19 -39.69
C LEU A 129 25.77 -27.05 -40.00
N ALA A 130 25.92 -27.90 -41.02
CA ALA A 130 24.94 -28.51 -41.90
C ALA A 130 24.25 -29.80 -41.36
N LEU A 131 23.06 -30.00 -41.92
CA LEU A 131 22.15 -31.13 -42.15
C LEU A 131 22.70 -32.57 -42.17
N PRO A 132 21.87 -33.70 -42.11
CA PRO A 132 20.76 -33.93 -43.06
C PRO A 132 19.49 -34.69 -42.52
N SER A 133 18.41 -34.44 -43.24
CA SER A 133 17.21 -35.19 -43.69
C SER A 133 16.85 -36.58 -43.20
N ASN A 134 15.58 -36.81 -42.91
CA ASN A 134 14.60 -37.57 -43.73
C ASN A 134 13.22 -37.72 -43.03
N SER A 135 12.19 -37.27 -43.75
CA SER A 135 10.99 -37.98 -44.29
C SER A 135 10.20 -38.87 -43.33
N THR A 136 8.87 -38.77 -43.21
CA THR A 136 7.78 -38.93 -44.18
C THR A 136 6.42 -38.70 -43.52
N ALA A 137 5.55 -38.00 -44.29
CA ALA A 137 4.13 -38.24 -44.62
C ALA A 137 3.13 -38.63 -43.49
N SER A 138 2.01 -37.98 -43.34
CA SER A 138 0.83 -37.92 -44.21
C SER A 138 -0.31 -37.15 -43.56
N SER A 139 -0.94 -36.31 -44.33
CA SER A 139 -2.26 -35.68 -44.11
C SER A 139 -3.38 -36.70 -44.40
N PRO A 140 -4.68 -36.46 -44.14
CA PRO A 140 -5.43 -35.41 -44.80
C PRO A 140 -6.56 -34.68 -44.02
N VAL A 141 -6.89 -33.52 -44.55
CA VAL A 141 -8.03 -32.63 -44.44
C VAL A 141 -9.35 -33.34 -44.93
N PRO A 142 -10.60 -32.78 -44.91
CA PRO A 142 -11.00 -31.37 -44.85
C PRO A 142 -12.42 -31.02 -44.28
N ILE A 143 -12.79 -29.72 -44.50
CA ILE A 143 -14.11 -29.13 -44.86
C ILE A 143 -14.93 -28.57 -43.69
N SER A 144 -15.54 -27.42 -43.68
CA SER A 144 -15.76 -26.27 -44.57
C SER A 144 -16.35 -25.11 -43.73
N SER A 145 -15.94 -23.95 -44.00
CA SER A 145 -16.57 -22.76 -44.61
C SER A 145 -17.81 -22.21 -43.91
N ILE A 146 -17.96 -20.91 -43.68
CA ILE A 146 -18.25 -19.80 -44.59
C ILE A 146 -18.19 -18.48 -43.81
N ALA A 147 -17.47 -17.50 -44.30
CA ALA A 147 -17.77 -16.07 -44.18
C ALA A 147 -18.44 -15.66 -45.52
N PRO A 148 -19.10 -14.52 -45.72
CA PRO A 148 -18.51 -13.18 -45.67
C PRO A 148 -19.43 -11.95 -45.48
N SER A 149 -18.76 -10.81 -45.26
CA SER A 149 -18.97 -9.48 -45.90
C SER A 149 -20.17 -8.60 -45.55
N SER A 150 -19.94 -7.46 -44.96
CA SER A 150 -19.68 -6.11 -45.50
C SER A 150 -20.92 -5.26 -45.90
N ARG A 151 -20.80 -3.99 -45.53
CA ARG A 151 -21.33 -2.75 -46.16
C ARG A 151 -22.50 -2.01 -45.51
N LYS A 152 -22.16 -0.88 -44.90
CA LYS A 152 -22.39 0.53 -45.36
C LYS A 152 -23.79 1.15 -45.29
N ARG A 153 -23.86 2.22 -44.48
CA ARG A 153 -24.35 3.60 -44.77
C ARG A 153 -25.84 3.97 -44.79
N HIS A 154 -26.04 5.15 -44.19
CA HIS A 154 -27.04 6.22 -44.42
C HIS A 154 -28.37 6.06 -43.64
N SER A 155 -29.02 7.04 -43.06
CA SER A 155 -29.04 8.51 -43.14
C SER A 155 -30.05 9.08 -42.14
N MET A 156 -29.86 10.27 -41.66
CA MET A 156 -30.83 11.16 -40.96
C MET A 156 -31.83 11.79 -41.94
N PRO A 157 -32.75 12.68 -41.54
CA PRO A 157 -33.67 12.87 -40.39
C PRO A 157 -35.16 13.00 -40.86
N PRO A 158 -36.14 13.70 -40.25
CA PRO A 158 -36.15 15.02 -39.69
C PRO A 158 -37.09 15.31 -38.47
N ALA A 159 -36.93 16.52 -37.99
CA ALA A 159 -37.52 17.31 -36.95
C ALA A 159 -39.06 17.43 -36.88
N TYR A 160 -39.56 17.73 -35.66
CA TYR A 160 -40.62 18.75 -35.42
C TYR A 160 -40.57 19.21 -33.95
N THR A 161 -40.45 20.53 -33.74
CA THR A 161 -40.79 21.35 -32.57
C THR A 161 -42.16 22.02 -32.83
N PRO A 162 -42.83 22.76 -31.94
CA PRO A 162 -42.48 23.30 -30.64
C PRO A 162 -43.60 23.34 -29.57
N ALA A 163 -43.30 23.71 -28.34
CA ALA A 163 -43.94 24.75 -27.54
C ALA A 163 -43.48 24.75 -26.07
N GLU A 164 -42.96 25.87 -25.65
CA GLU A 164 -42.74 26.31 -24.26
C GLU A 164 -44.06 26.83 -23.62
N PRO A 165 -44.14 27.28 -22.31
CA PRO A 165 -43.08 27.76 -21.43
C PRO A 165 -43.26 27.48 -19.91
N VAL A 166 -42.31 28.02 -19.14
CA VAL A 166 -42.32 28.62 -17.78
C VAL A 166 -41.47 27.94 -16.70
N SER A 167 -40.32 28.58 -16.53
CA SER A 167 -39.52 28.93 -15.32
C SER A 167 -39.68 28.19 -14.00
N HIS A 168 -38.56 27.69 -13.47
CA HIS A 168 -37.98 28.14 -12.19
C HIS A 168 -36.50 27.75 -12.08
N HIS A 169 -35.72 28.72 -11.61
CA HIS A 169 -34.26 28.70 -11.45
C HIS A 169 -33.78 27.67 -10.44
N HIS A 170 -32.77 26.88 -10.79
CA HIS A 170 -31.70 26.49 -9.89
C HIS A 170 -30.39 26.40 -10.65
N HIS A 171 -29.40 27.16 -10.22
CA HIS A 171 -28.06 27.19 -10.72
C HIS A 171 -27.36 25.87 -10.46
N LEU A 172 -27.04 25.14 -11.52
CA LEU A 172 -25.98 24.12 -11.53
C LEU A 172 -24.84 24.66 -12.37
N VAL A 173 -23.69 24.89 -11.72
CA VAL A 173 -22.45 25.21 -12.39
C VAL A 173 -21.94 23.93 -13.03
N VAL A 174 -22.13 23.81 -14.33
CA VAL A 174 -21.47 22.81 -15.17
C VAL A 174 -20.09 23.35 -15.49
N VAL A 175 -19.04 22.64 -15.06
CA VAL A 175 -17.65 22.89 -15.50
C VAL A 175 -17.46 22.25 -16.85
N ASP A 176 -17.28 23.08 -17.86
CA ASP A 176 -17.01 22.71 -19.26
C ASP A 176 -15.56 22.20 -19.41
N PRO A 177 -15.30 21.03 -19.98
CA PRO A 177 -13.96 20.50 -20.24
C PRO A 177 -13.48 20.82 -21.67
N SER A 178 -13.36 22.06 -22.05
CA SER A 178 -12.74 22.45 -23.31
C SER A 178 -11.78 23.64 -23.15
N LEU A 179 -10.60 23.38 -22.59
CA LEU A 179 -9.45 24.22 -22.77
C LEU A 179 -8.54 23.61 -23.86
N VAL A 180 -8.88 23.94 -25.09
CA VAL A 180 -7.98 23.80 -26.24
C VAL A 180 -6.87 24.86 -26.08
N TYR A 181 -5.63 24.40 -26.02
CA TYR A 181 -4.45 25.27 -26.05
C TYR A 181 -4.33 25.92 -27.44
N PRO A 182 -4.25 27.24 -27.55
CA PRO A 182 -3.87 27.88 -28.81
C PRO A 182 -2.36 27.81 -28.98
N SER A 183 -1.90 26.99 -29.95
CA SER A 183 -0.56 27.06 -30.49
C SER A 183 -0.45 28.25 -31.42
N ALA A 184 0.14 29.34 -30.95
CA ALA A 184 0.74 30.35 -31.81
C ALA A 184 1.78 31.13 -31.02
N LEU A 185 3.04 30.80 -31.20
CA LEU A 185 4.14 31.67 -30.82
C LEU A 185 4.27 32.75 -31.90
N PRO A 186 4.35 34.03 -31.57
CA PRO A 186 4.68 35.08 -32.54
C PRO A 186 6.15 34.98 -32.91
N ALA A 187 6.40 35.06 -34.23
CA ALA A 187 7.73 35.05 -34.80
C ALA A 187 8.57 36.23 -34.28
N LEU A 188 9.78 35.93 -33.85
CA LEU A 188 10.78 36.92 -33.47
C LEU A 188 11.25 37.67 -34.74
N PRO A 189 11.44 39.00 -34.69
CA PRO A 189 12.01 39.75 -35.79
C PRO A 189 13.49 39.40 -36.00
N ALA A 190 13.89 39.30 -37.26
CA ALA A 190 15.24 38.98 -37.68
C ALA A 190 16.25 40.01 -37.15
N PRO A 191 17.47 39.55 -36.77
CA PRO A 191 18.52 40.46 -36.35
C PRO A 191 19.09 41.24 -37.56
N PRO A 192 19.47 42.53 -37.33
CA PRO A 192 20.13 43.32 -38.38
C PRO A 192 21.53 42.77 -38.70
N PRO A 193 22.04 43.01 -39.89
CA PRO A 193 23.34 42.47 -40.33
C PRO A 193 24.51 43.08 -39.53
N PRO A 194 25.57 42.33 -39.32
CA PRO A 194 26.71 42.76 -38.52
C PRO A 194 27.54 43.79 -39.31
N HIS A 195 27.61 45.01 -38.80
CA HIS A 195 28.65 45.96 -39.19
C HIS A 195 29.98 45.47 -38.59
N GLN A 196 30.87 44.98 -39.41
CA GLN A 196 32.25 44.75 -39.05
C GLN A 196 32.93 46.14 -38.90
N SER A 197 33.24 46.54 -37.70
CA SER A 197 34.20 47.59 -37.41
C SER A 197 35.46 46.91 -36.85
N GLU A 198 36.50 46.86 -37.69
CA GLU A 198 37.85 46.53 -37.26
C GLU A 198 38.33 47.57 -36.23
N LEU A 199 38.51 47.12 -34.98
CA LEU A 199 39.13 47.90 -33.90
C LEU A 199 40.67 47.77 -34.06
N VAL A 200 41.26 48.73 -34.69
CA VAL A 200 42.72 48.91 -34.68
C VAL A 200 43.13 49.60 -33.38
N LEU A 201 43.78 48.88 -32.48
CA LEU A 201 44.35 49.40 -31.24
C LEU A 201 45.59 50.21 -31.55
N SER A 202 45.52 51.53 -31.39
CA SER A 202 46.65 52.42 -31.50
C SER A 202 46.97 53.06 -30.15
N GLY A 203 47.85 52.47 -29.39
CA GLY A 203 48.48 52.81 -28.08
C GLY A 203 48.34 54.22 -27.45
N GLY A 204 47.15 54.82 -27.41
CA GLY A 204 46.89 56.13 -26.86
C GLY A 204 45.94 56.16 -25.65
N LYS A 205 45.87 57.31 -24.95
CA LYS A 205 44.98 57.48 -23.76
C LYS A 205 43.49 57.13 -23.96
N GLY A 206 43.05 56.91 -25.22
CA GLY A 206 41.71 56.46 -25.57
C GLY A 206 41.44 54.99 -25.32
N ASP A 207 42.47 54.17 -25.22
CA ASP A 207 42.36 52.70 -25.06
C ASP A 207 41.88 52.28 -23.66
N PHE A 208 42.20 53.07 -22.65
CA PHE A 208 41.68 52.87 -21.31
C PHE A 208 40.18 53.04 -21.20
N SER A 209 39.60 53.99 -21.97
CA SER A 209 38.19 54.21 -22.03
C SER A 209 37.45 53.05 -22.77
N ALA A 210 38.06 52.53 -23.86
CA ALA A 210 37.53 51.41 -24.60
C ALA A 210 37.62 50.09 -23.75
N LEU A 211 38.71 49.92 -23.01
CA LEU A 211 38.86 48.80 -22.07
C LEU A 211 37.85 48.87 -20.93
N ALA A 212 37.58 50.05 -20.36
CA ALA A 212 36.56 50.25 -19.34
C ALA A 212 35.13 49.95 -19.87
N MET A 213 34.85 50.38 -21.11
CA MET A 213 33.56 50.03 -21.76
C MET A 213 33.41 48.54 -22.06
N LEU A 214 34.50 47.87 -22.41
CA LEU A 214 34.54 46.44 -22.64
C LEU A 214 34.37 45.66 -21.32
N GLU A 215 35.01 46.12 -20.25
CA GLU A 215 34.85 45.58 -18.90
C GLU A 215 33.44 45.76 -18.35
N ASP A 216 32.83 46.90 -18.62
CA ASP A 216 31.41 47.19 -18.24
C ASP A 216 30.43 46.37 -19.11
N SER A 217 30.76 46.15 -20.39
CA SER A 217 29.97 45.26 -21.24
C SER A 217 30.12 43.78 -20.84
N VAL A 218 31.30 43.34 -20.40
CA VAL A 218 31.53 42.00 -19.87
C VAL A 218 30.88 41.85 -18.49
N LYS A 219 30.85 42.89 -17.67
CA LYS A 219 30.09 42.87 -16.40
C LYS A 219 28.59 42.78 -16.65
N ARG A 220 28.06 43.49 -17.67
CA ARG A 220 26.65 43.38 -18.07
C ARG A 220 26.28 42.04 -18.68
N LEU A 221 27.20 41.37 -19.38
CA LEU A 221 27.05 40.00 -19.88
C LEU A 221 27.20 38.93 -18.79
N LYS A 222 28.01 39.20 -17.75
CA LYS A 222 28.17 38.29 -16.59
C LYS A 222 27.08 38.45 -15.55
N SER A 223 26.33 39.54 -15.54
CA SER A 223 25.09 39.65 -14.76
C SER A 223 24.01 38.90 -15.54
N PRO A 224 23.55 37.74 -15.11
CA PRO A 224 22.38 37.16 -15.74
C PRO A 224 21.25 38.17 -15.54
N LYS A 225 20.80 38.78 -16.63
CA LYS A 225 19.47 39.43 -16.63
C LYS A 225 18.53 38.28 -16.24
N ALA A 226 18.08 38.29 -15.00
CA ALA A 226 16.91 37.54 -14.61
C ALA A 226 15.84 37.93 -15.64
N SER A 227 15.52 37.01 -16.55
CA SER A 227 14.34 37.19 -17.39
C SER A 227 13.21 37.53 -16.44
N PRO A 228 12.38 38.55 -16.74
CA PRO A 228 11.24 38.82 -15.89
C PRO A 228 10.46 37.52 -15.81
N VAL A 229 10.54 36.87 -14.66
CA VAL A 229 9.67 35.74 -14.34
C VAL A 229 8.28 36.30 -14.58
N THR A 230 7.59 35.72 -15.55
CA THR A 230 6.18 36.11 -15.82
C THR A 230 5.46 35.75 -14.54
N MET A 231 5.23 36.76 -13.68
CA MET A 231 4.58 36.55 -12.40
C MET A 231 3.20 35.99 -12.67
N MET A 232 2.95 34.80 -12.16
CA MET A 232 1.63 34.17 -12.23
C MET A 232 0.58 35.16 -11.70
N PRO A 233 -0.59 35.30 -12.36
CA PRO A 233 -1.67 36.14 -11.83
C PRO A 233 -2.00 35.74 -10.39
N LYS A 234 -2.19 36.76 -9.53
CA LYS A 234 -2.42 36.52 -8.09
C LYS A 234 -3.47 35.43 -7.79
N PRO A 235 -4.65 35.38 -8.47
CA PRO A 235 -5.61 34.29 -8.21
C PRO A 235 -5.08 32.90 -8.53
N GLN A 236 -4.26 32.75 -9.58
CA GLN A 236 -3.64 31.48 -9.91
C GLN A 236 -2.54 31.06 -8.91
N ALA A 237 -1.76 32.07 -8.45
CA ALA A 237 -0.76 31.85 -7.41
C ALA A 237 -1.39 31.42 -6.08
N ASP A 238 -2.47 32.06 -5.69
CA ASP A 238 -3.22 31.72 -4.48
C ASP A 238 -3.85 30.34 -4.58
N ALA A 239 -4.42 29.98 -5.72
CA ALA A 239 -4.96 28.63 -5.97
C ALA A 239 -3.86 27.56 -5.96
N ALA A 240 -2.71 27.79 -6.59
CA ALA A 240 -1.59 26.87 -6.58
C ALA A 240 -1.02 26.66 -5.16
N LEU A 241 -0.93 27.72 -4.35
CA LEU A 241 -0.52 27.66 -2.95
C LEU A 241 -1.56 26.94 -2.07
N ALA A 242 -2.84 27.08 -2.36
CA ALA A 242 -3.90 26.34 -1.67
C ALA A 242 -3.73 24.83 -1.92
N LEU A 243 -3.64 24.40 -3.19
CA LEU A 243 -3.41 22.98 -3.54
C LEU A 243 -2.14 22.41 -2.92
N LEU A 244 -1.04 23.16 -2.94
CA LEU A 244 0.21 22.73 -2.30
C LEU A 244 0.06 22.61 -0.79
N SER A 245 -0.66 23.53 -0.15
CA SER A 245 -0.93 23.49 1.29
C SER A 245 -1.80 22.30 1.66
N ASP A 246 -2.84 22.04 0.87
CA ASP A 246 -3.72 20.87 1.07
C ASP A 246 -2.94 19.58 0.95
N TRP A 247 -2.06 19.48 -0.06
CA TRP A 247 -1.18 18.32 -0.19
C TRP A 247 -0.29 18.10 1.04
N PHE A 248 0.32 19.15 1.61
CA PHE A 248 1.10 19.03 2.85
C PHE A 248 0.26 18.56 4.03
N LEU A 249 -0.94 19.11 4.20
CA LEU A 249 -1.82 18.80 5.33
C LEU A 249 -2.40 17.40 5.21
N GLU A 250 -2.81 17.00 4.02
CA GLU A 250 -3.41 15.70 3.75
C GLU A 250 -2.40 14.55 3.75
N SER A 251 -1.16 14.80 3.28
CA SER A 251 -0.07 13.81 3.29
C SER A 251 0.63 13.70 4.63
N SER A 252 0.23 14.51 5.64
CA SER A 252 0.82 14.43 6.98
C SER A 252 0.43 13.12 7.69
N PRO A 253 1.36 12.45 8.41
CA PRO A 253 2.73 12.82 8.73
C PRO A 253 3.80 12.32 7.74
N GLY A 254 3.42 11.64 6.66
CA GLY A 254 4.37 11.14 5.67
C GLY A 254 5.25 12.28 5.13
N VAL A 255 4.63 13.43 4.83
CA VAL A 255 5.35 14.66 4.50
C VAL A 255 5.34 15.60 5.70
N SER A 256 6.52 15.85 6.29
CA SER A 256 6.64 16.78 7.41
C SER A 256 6.36 18.23 6.98
N LEU A 257 5.59 18.99 7.78
CA LEU A 257 5.38 20.41 7.54
C LEU A 257 6.70 21.21 7.49
N SER A 258 7.78 20.71 8.08
CA SER A 258 9.10 21.33 7.97
C SER A 258 9.70 21.23 6.57
N ALA A 259 9.23 20.30 5.73
CA ALA A 259 9.66 20.19 4.34
C ALA A 259 9.29 21.42 3.51
N ALA A 260 8.29 22.23 3.93
CA ALA A 260 8.00 23.52 3.33
C ALA A 260 9.20 24.49 3.40
N SER A 261 10.07 24.35 4.38
CA SER A 261 11.29 25.15 4.54
C SER A 261 12.50 24.60 3.79
N HIS A 262 12.36 23.47 3.07
CA HIS A 262 13.46 22.85 2.34
C HIS A 262 13.99 23.77 1.24
N PRO A 263 15.34 24.00 1.14
CA PRO A 263 15.90 24.97 0.18
C PRO A 263 15.51 24.71 -1.28
N LYS A 264 15.39 23.44 -1.69
CA LYS A 264 15.00 23.07 -3.05
C LYS A 264 13.53 23.39 -3.35
N LEU A 265 12.63 23.19 -2.37
CA LEU A 265 11.23 23.55 -2.54
C LEU A 265 11.07 25.08 -2.64
N ARG A 266 11.74 25.86 -1.78
CA ARG A 266 11.76 27.33 -1.88
C ARG A 266 12.32 27.81 -3.21
N ALA A 267 13.42 27.21 -3.69
CA ALA A 267 13.97 27.53 -4.99
C ALA A 267 13.00 27.20 -6.13
N PHE A 268 12.27 26.09 -6.04
CA PHE A 268 11.23 25.71 -7.00
C PHE A 268 10.08 26.72 -6.98
N LEU A 269 9.55 27.08 -5.80
CA LEU A 269 8.47 28.05 -5.68
C LEU A 269 8.84 29.42 -6.31
N ARG A 270 10.05 29.92 -6.02
CA ARG A 270 10.57 31.14 -6.63
C ARG A 270 10.74 31.02 -8.15
N HIS A 271 11.18 29.84 -8.63
CA HIS A 271 11.36 29.61 -10.06
C HIS A 271 10.04 29.66 -10.85
N VAL A 272 8.95 29.18 -10.23
CA VAL A 272 7.59 29.22 -10.81
C VAL A 272 6.82 30.51 -10.47
N GLY A 273 7.45 31.46 -9.78
CA GLY A 273 6.84 32.74 -9.44
C GLY A 273 5.85 32.69 -8.27
N LEU A 274 5.91 31.66 -7.43
CA LEU A 274 5.09 31.50 -6.23
C LEU A 274 5.83 32.04 -4.99
N PRO A 275 5.11 32.64 -4.03
CA PRO A 275 5.68 33.03 -2.75
C PRO A 275 6.12 31.84 -1.92
N ASP A 276 7.10 32.05 -1.02
CA ASP A 276 7.56 31.02 -0.09
C ASP A 276 6.41 30.60 0.85
N LEU A 277 6.20 29.30 0.95
CA LEU A 277 5.25 28.71 1.89
C LEU A 277 5.91 28.55 3.27
N GLN A 278 5.33 29.15 4.29
CA GLN A 278 5.87 29.10 5.64
C GLN A 278 5.23 27.98 6.47
N ARG A 279 6.05 27.32 7.30
CA ARG A 279 5.56 26.31 8.25
C ARG A 279 4.51 26.85 9.21
N ALA A 280 4.66 28.11 9.63
CA ALA A 280 3.71 28.79 10.52
C ALA A 280 2.34 28.93 9.85
N ASP A 281 2.30 29.27 8.56
CA ASP A 281 1.06 29.40 7.79
C ASP A 281 0.35 28.05 7.63
N LEU A 282 1.13 26.99 7.33
CA LEU A 282 0.61 25.62 7.24
C LEU A 282 0.03 25.12 8.56
N ALA A 283 0.73 25.34 9.68
CA ALA A 283 0.30 24.88 11.01
C ALA A 283 -0.73 25.80 11.70
N GLY A 284 -1.04 26.92 11.12
CA GLY A 284 -1.99 27.92 11.63
C GLY A 284 -3.14 28.17 10.65
N PRO A 285 -3.21 29.37 10.00
CA PRO A 285 -4.39 29.79 9.26
C PRO A 285 -4.83 28.81 8.16
N ARG A 286 -3.88 28.17 7.45
CA ARG A 286 -4.22 27.20 6.39
C ARG A 286 -4.78 25.91 6.94
N LEU A 287 -4.22 25.39 8.04
CA LEU A 287 -4.78 24.23 8.74
C LEU A 287 -6.18 24.53 9.27
N ASP A 288 -6.38 25.71 9.86
CA ASP A 288 -7.66 26.10 10.43
C ASP A 288 -8.75 26.20 9.35
N ALA A 289 -8.43 26.80 8.20
CA ALA A 289 -9.34 26.92 7.06
C ALA A 289 -9.68 25.53 6.49
N ARG A 290 -8.67 24.68 6.21
CA ARG A 290 -8.88 23.32 5.66
C ARG A 290 -9.63 22.42 6.64
N PHE A 291 -9.37 22.55 7.94
CA PHE A 291 -10.11 21.81 8.98
C PHE A 291 -11.57 22.24 9.03
N ALA A 292 -11.86 23.56 8.97
CA ALA A 292 -13.24 24.06 8.97
C ALA A 292 -14.02 23.54 7.76
N GLU A 293 -13.42 23.54 6.58
CA GLU A 293 -14.00 23.01 5.34
C GLU A 293 -14.25 21.50 5.46
N ALA A 294 -13.22 20.70 5.81
CA ALA A 294 -13.34 19.24 5.96
C ALA A 294 -14.38 18.86 7.03
N ARG A 295 -14.46 19.63 8.12
CA ARG A 295 -15.44 19.41 9.18
C ARG A 295 -16.87 19.75 8.72
N ALA A 296 -17.04 20.83 7.96
CA ALA A 296 -18.35 21.20 7.41
C ALA A 296 -18.87 20.13 6.45
N ASP A 297 -18.01 19.65 5.53
CA ASP A 297 -18.33 18.57 4.61
C ASP A 297 -18.64 17.25 5.33
N ALA A 298 -17.81 16.83 6.28
CA ALA A 298 -18.05 15.67 7.11
C ALA A 298 -19.39 15.75 7.86
N THR A 299 -19.70 16.91 8.43
CA THR A 299 -20.97 17.15 9.13
C THR A 299 -22.15 17.11 8.18
N ALA A 300 -22.03 17.67 6.98
CA ALA A 300 -23.09 17.63 5.95
C ALA A 300 -23.38 16.18 5.54
N ARG A 301 -22.35 15.39 5.22
CA ARG A 301 -22.50 13.95 4.87
C ARG A 301 -23.20 13.16 5.97
N VAL A 302 -22.84 13.38 7.24
CA VAL A 302 -23.47 12.71 8.39
C VAL A 302 -24.90 13.16 8.59
N ARG A 303 -25.19 14.44 8.41
CA ARG A 303 -26.54 15.02 8.54
C ARG A 303 -27.49 14.44 7.49
N ASP A 304 -27.02 14.33 6.24
CA ASP A 304 -27.82 13.89 5.11
C ASP A 304 -28.07 12.37 5.12
N ALA A 305 -27.32 11.61 5.93
CA ALA A 305 -27.52 10.17 6.06
C ALA A 305 -28.69 9.84 6.99
N LEU A 306 -29.54 8.89 6.58
CA LEU A 306 -30.68 8.43 7.40
C LEU A 306 -30.19 7.69 8.65
N PHE A 307 -29.12 6.91 8.55
CA PHE A 307 -28.50 6.15 9.63
C PHE A 307 -27.00 5.99 9.36
N PHE A 308 -26.29 5.52 10.38
CA PHE A 308 -24.85 5.32 10.31
C PHE A 308 -24.41 4.13 11.17
N GLN A 309 -23.18 3.65 10.93
CA GLN A 309 -22.49 2.70 11.79
C GLN A 309 -21.24 3.37 12.36
N LEU A 310 -21.04 3.29 13.68
CA LEU A 310 -19.81 3.74 14.32
C LEU A 310 -18.75 2.63 14.22
N ALA A 311 -17.54 2.96 13.75
CA ALA A 311 -16.38 2.08 13.75
C ALA A 311 -15.35 2.58 14.79
N ALA A 312 -14.94 1.72 15.73
CA ALA A 312 -13.98 2.02 16.79
C ALA A 312 -12.83 1.00 16.75
N ASP A 313 -11.62 1.44 16.44
CA ASP A 313 -10.43 0.58 16.31
C ASP A 313 -9.25 1.12 17.13
N GLY A 314 -8.32 0.25 17.52
CA GLY A 314 -7.09 0.64 18.22
C GLY A 314 -7.14 0.53 19.74
N TRP A 315 -8.08 -0.21 20.35
CA TRP A 315 -8.23 -0.35 21.80
C TRP A 315 -7.00 -0.94 22.53
N ARG A 316 -6.10 -1.57 21.84
CA ARG A 316 -4.80 -2.03 22.37
C ARG A 316 -3.64 -1.10 21.99
N GLU A 317 -3.91 -0.13 21.19
CA GLU A 317 -2.99 0.95 20.87
C GLU A 317 -3.20 2.08 21.89
N GLN A 318 -2.38 3.09 21.87
CA GLN A 318 -2.52 4.23 22.79
C GLN A 318 -3.63 5.19 22.35
N VAL A 319 -4.19 5.00 21.16
CA VAL A 319 -5.20 5.86 20.56
C VAL A 319 -6.28 5.01 19.89
N VAL A 320 -7.52 5.27 20.24
CA VAL A 320 -8.70 4.73 19.56
C VAL A 320 -9.14 5.69 18.47
N THR A 321 -9.28 5.19 17.25
CA THR A 321 -9.85 5.94 16.12
C THR A 321 -11.35 5.65 16.01
N LEU A 322 -12.13 6.70 15.85
CA LEU A 322 -13.58 6.66 15.68
C LEU A 322 -13.94 7.17 14.30
N CYS A 323 -14.52 6.30 13.47
CA CYS A 323 -15.00 6.60 12.13
C CYS A 323 -16.50 6.33 12.02
N VAL A 324 -17.17 6.99 11.10
CA VAL A 324 -18.59 6.85 10.82
C VAL A 324 -18.75 6.30 9.42
N ASN A 325 -19.32 5.10 9.29
CA ASN A 325 -19.67 4.49 8.01
C ASN A 325 -21.10 4.88 7.62
N LEU A 326 -21.31 5.31 6.39
CA LEU A 326 -22.58 5.80 5.87
C LEU A 326 -23.19 4.85 4.84
N PRO A 327 -24.51 4.83 4.68
CA PRO A 327 -25.22 3.92 3.74
C PRO A 327 -24.83 4.11 2.28
N ASN A 328 -24.34 5.28 1.91
CA ASN A 328 -23.85 5.58 0.55
C ASN A 328 -22.46 4.98 0.25
N GLY A 329 -21.91 4.17 1.17
CA GLY A 329 -20.60 3.53 1.03
C GLY A 329 -19.40 4.44 1.34
N THR A 330 -19.64 5.67 1.79
CA THR A 330 -18.57 6.56 2.26
C THR A 330 -18.33 6.39 3.76
N SER A 331 -17.15 6.79 4.21
CA SER A 331 -16.81 6.84 5.62
C SER A 331 -16.26 8.22 5.94
N VAL A 332 -16.49 8.67 7.18
CA VAL A 332 -16.06 9.95 7.70
C VAL A 332 -15.25 9.71 8.97
N PHE A 333 -14.11 10.34 9.09
CA PHE A 333 -13.36 10.34 10.36
C PHE A 333 -14.04 11.26 11.35
N HIS A 334 -14.33 10.74 12.55
CA HIS A 334 -14.96 11.54 13.61
C HIS A 334 -13.90 12.13 14.54
N ARG A 335 -13.15 11.28 15.22
CA ARG A 335 -12.04 11.70 16.11
C ARG A 335 -11.11 10.54 16.46
N ALA A 336 -9.92 10.88 16.97
CA ALA A 336 -9.00 9.96 17.63
C ALA A 336 -8.87 10.33 19.11
N VAL A 337 -8.96 9.34 19.98
CA VAL A 337 -8.99 9.54 21.43
C VAL A 337 -7.86 8.77 22.09
N PRO A 338 -6.93 9.43 22.81
CA PRO A 338 -5.96 8.74 23.65
C PRO A 338 -6.66 7.92 24.73
N VAL A 339 -6.27 6.66 24.88
CA VAL A 339 -6.89 5.74 25.84
C VAL A 339 -5.84 5.04 26.69
N PRO A 340 -6.18 4.67 27.95
CA PRO A 340 -5.30 3.85 28.77
C PRO A 340 -4.98 2.50 28.08
N ALA A 341 -3.78 1.99 28.27
CA ALA A 341 -3.31 0.74 27.64
C ALA A 341 -4.22 -0.48 27.93
N MET A 342 -4.98 -0.46 29.01
CA MET A 342 -5.91 -1.51 29.45
C MET A 342 -7.28 -0.91 29.79
N ALA A 343 -7.80 -0.06 28.92
CA ALA A 343 -9.11 0.55 29.12
C ALA A 343 -10.19 -0.50 29.49
N PRO A 344 -10.95 -0.36 30.58
CA PRO A 344 -12.00 -1.31 30.95
C PRO A 344 -13.18 -1.30 29.96
N SER A 345 -14.04 -2.32 30.02
CA SER A 345 -15.19 -2.43 29.11
C SER A 345 -16.17 -1.28 29.29
N ASP A 346 -16.40 -0.89 30.54
CA ASP A 346 -17.35 0.18 30.86
C ASP A 346 -16.90 1.54 30.31
N TYR A 347 -15.61 1.86 30.39
CA TYR A 347 -15.03 3.03 29.75
C TYR A 347 -15.22 2.98 28.21
N ALA A 348 -15.05 1.79 27.62
CA ALA A 348 -15.27 1.64 26.19
C ALA A 348 -16.74 1.80 25.78
N GLU A 349 -17.69 1.32 26.61
CA GLU A 349 -19.12 1.54 26.42
C GLU A 349 -19.45 3.03 26.44
N GLU A 350 -18.97 3.75 27.47
CA GLU A 350 -19.18 5.19 27.63
C GLU A 350 -18.63 5.98 26.44
N LEU A 351 -17.36 5.72 26.04
CA LEU A 351 -16.72 6.40 24.93
C LEU A 351 -17.44 6.17 23.58
N MET A 352 -17.87 4.92 23.33
CA MET A 352 -18.61 4.59 22.10
C MET A 352 -20.00 5.22 22.12
N LEU A 353 -20.70 5.22 23.24
CA LEU A 353 -22.03 5.83 23.35
C LEU A 353 -21.97 7.37 23.25
N GLU A 354 -20.97 8.00 23.88
CA GLU A 354 -20.71 9.43 23.73
C GLU A 354 -20.44 9.80 22.26
N ALA A 355 -19.65 8.98 21.56
CA ALA A 355 -19.39 9.19 20.14
C ALA A 355 -20.67 9.06 19.30
N VAL A 356 -21.52 8.07 19.58
CA VAL A 356 -22.82 7.92 18.91
C VAL A 356 -23.71 9.14 19.18
N ALA A 357 -23.77 9.61 20.41
CA ALA A 357 -24.54 10.82 20.77
C ALA A 357 -24.02 12.07 20.06
N SER A 358 -22.70 12.25 20.03
CA SER A 358 -22.04 13.39 19.33
C SER A 358 -22.34 13.39 17.83
N VAL A 359 -22.27 12.20 17.18
CA VAL A 359 -22.58 12.04 15.74
C VAL A 359 -24.07 12.26 15.49
N SER A 360 -24.97 11.76 16.34
CA SER A 360 -26.41 11.94 16.23
C SER A 360 -26.81 13.43 16.39
N ALA A 361 -26.18 14.14 17.32
CA ALA A 361 -26.44 15.58 17.55
C ALA A 361 -26.02 16.47 16.36
N SER A 362 -25.13 16.00 15.48
CA SER A 362 -24.74 16.69 14.26
C SER A 362 -25.81 16.64 13.16
N GLY A 363 -26.88 15.83 13.34
CA GLY A 363 -28.01 15.70 12.44
C GLY A 363 -29.17 16.66 12.76
N SER A 364 -30.25 16.55 12.01
CA SER A 364 -31.50 17.31 12.22
C SER A 364 -32.28 16.89 13.47
N SER A 365 -31.97 15.73 14.03
CA SER A 365 -32.53 15.20 15.28
C SER A 365 -31.42 14.53 16.11
N SER A 366 -31.43 14.73 17.43
CA SER A 366 -30.51 14.05 18.35
C SER A 366 -30.90 12.58 18.62
N ASP A 367 -31.51 11.92 17.64
CA ASP A 367 -32.04 10.58 17.79
C ASP A 367 -30.92 9.52 17.70
N LEU A 368 -30.65 8.83 18.78
CA LEU A 368 -29.70 7.73 18.87
C LEU A 368 -30.08 6.53 17.95
N HIS A 369 -31.36 6.41 17.57
CA HIS A 369 -31.82 5.38 16.65
C HIS A 369 -31.24 5.51 15.24
N ARG A 370 -30.64 6.64 14.88
CA ARG A 370 -29.85 6.80 13.65
C ARG A 370 -28.62 5.90 13.62
N CYS A 371 -28.08 5.51 14.78
CA CYS A 371 -26.99 4.56 14.84
C CYS A 371 -27.54 3.14 14.57
N ALA A 372 -27.22 2.57 13.43
CA ALA A 372 -27.60 1.20 13.09
C ALA A 372 -26.79 0.16 13.84
N GLY A 373 -25.61 0.52 14.33
CA GLY A 373 -24.76 -0.35 15.12
C GLY A 373 -23.34 0.16 15.27
N ILE A 374 -22.55 -0.59 16.03
CA ILE A 374 -21.14 -0.29 16.31
C ILE A 374 -20.30 -1.49 15.85
N ILE A 375 -19.19 -1.21 15.19
CA ILE A 375 -18.17 -2.22 14.92
C ILE A 375 -16.88 -1.86 15.62
N SER A 376 -16.30 -2.82 16.35
CA SER A 376 -15.05 -2.58 17.07
C SER A 376 -14.12 -3.77 16.99
N ASP A 377 -12.88 -3.56 17.43
CA ASP A 377 -11.95 -4.67 17.60
C ASP A 377 -12.47 -5.66 18.66
N ARG A 378 -11.99 -6.90 18.60
CA ARG A 378 -12.46 -8.00 19.47
C ARG A 378 -12.19 -7.76 20.97
N PHE A 379 -11.32 -6.82 21.32
CA PHE A 379 -10.95 -6.57 22.70
C PHE A 379 -12.09 -5.95 23.51
N LYS A 380 -13.07 -5.41 22.80
CA LYS A 380 -14.27 -4.79 23.38
C LYS A 380 -15.56 -5.57 23.10
N SER A 381 -15.46 -6.87 22.78
CA SER A 381 -16.64 -7.72 22.51
C SER A 381 -17.66 -7.75 23.68
N LYS A 382 -17.22 -7.58 24.95
CA LYS A 382 -18.14 -7.46 26.09
C LYS A 382 -18.92 -6.15 26.01
N ALA A 383 -18.21 -5.02 25.83
CA ALA A 383 -18.83 -3.71 25.69
C ALA A 383 -19.84 -3.67 24.53
N LEU A 384 -19.50 -4.25 23.38
CA LEU A 384 -20.41 -4.34 22.23
C LEU A 384 -21.71 -5.09 22.58
N ARG A 385 -21.60 -6.25 23.24
CA ARG A 385 -22.78 -7.03 23.65
C ARG A 385 -23.64 -6.32 24.70
N ASP A 386 -23.00 -5.65 25.63
CA ASP A 386 -23.73 -4.96 26.71
C ASP A 386 -24.42 -3.69 26.18
N LEU A 387 -23.80 -2.97 25.24
CA LEU A 387 -24.44 -1.89 24.46
C LEU A 387 -25.61 -2.37 23.62
N GLU A 388 -25.49 -3.53 22.97
CA GLU A 388 -26.57 -4.11 22.16
C GLU A 388 -27.78 -4.54 23.01
N LYS A 389 -27.55 -5.08 24.22
CA LYS A 389 -28.61 -5.39 25.15
C LYS A 389 -29.36 -4.16 25.64
N LYS A 390 -28.63 -3.05 25.88
CA LYS A 390 -29.21 -1.77 26.33
C LYS A 390 -29.95 -1.06 25.16
N ASN A 391 -29.49 -1.26 23.92
CA ASN A 391 -29.99 -0.58 22.74
C ASN A 391 -30.41 -1.62 21.68
N TYR A 392 -31.60 -2.17 21.83
CA TYR A 392 -32.11 -3.32 21.06
C TYR A 392 -32.13 -3.08 19.54
N TRP A 393 -32.16 -1.84 19.08
CA TRP A 393 -32.14 -1.48 17.65
C TRP A 393 -30.74 -1.50 17.00
N MET A 394 -29.67 -1.56 17.82
CA MET A 394 -28.30 -1.61 17.34
C MET A 394 -27.88 -3.03 16.98
N VAL A 395 -27.00 -3.14 15.99
CA VAL A 395 -26.27 -4.36 15.61
C VAL A 395 -24.79 -4.14 15.85
N ASN A 396 -24.25 -4.70 16.92
CA ASN A 396 -22.89 -4.45 17.34
C ASN A 396 -21.97 -5.62 17.00
N LEU A 397 -20.98 -5.35 16.16
CA LEU A 397 -20.14 -6.36 15.48
C LEU A 397 -18.70 -6.34 15.96
N SER A 398 -18.07 -7.52 16.01
CA SER A 398 -16.63 -7.66 16.16
C SER A 398 -15.95 -7.69 14.78
N CYS A 399 -14.85 -6.96 14.65
CA CYS A 399 -14.07 -6.84 13.42
C CYS A 399 -13.56 -8.19 12.91
N GLN A 400 -13.81 -8.52 11.64
CA GLN A 400 -13.40 -9.78 11.02
C GLN A 400 -11.90 -9.86 10.77
N ILE A 401 -11.23 -8.76 10.45
CA ILE A 401 -9.77 -8.72 10.34
C ILE A 401 -9.11 -9.23 11.63
N HIS A 402 -9.59 -8.78 12.79
CA HIS A 402 -9.10 -9.25 14.07
C HIS A 402 -9.46 -10.72 14.36
N SER A 403 -10.57 -11.20 13.82
CA SER A 403 -10.96 -12.61 13.94
C SER A 403 -10.05 -13.52 13.14
N PHE A 404 -9.75 -13.16 11.89
CA PHE A 404 -8.84 -13.90 11.01
C PHE A 404 -7.39 -13.85 11.52
N THR A 405 -6.88 -12.69 11.88
CA THR A 405 -5.54 -12.57 12.46
C THR A 405 -5.39 -13.41 13.73
N ARG A 406 -6.46 -13.52 14.54
CA ARG A 406 -6.44 -14.35 15.74
C ARG A 406 -6.49 -15.85 15.41
N LEU A 407 -7.06 -16.24 14.29
CA LEU A 407 -7.12 -17.63 13.88
C LEU A 407 -5.71 -18.23 13.70
N VAL A 408 -4.75 -17.46 13.18
CA VAL A 408 -3.33 -17.87 13.12
C VAL A 408 -2.81 -18.32 14.50
N TRP A 409 -3.18 -17.59 15.55
CA TRP A 409 -2.83 -17.95 16.93
C TRP A 409 -3.52 -19.20 17.42
N ASP A 410 -4.76 -19.40 17.04
CA ASP A 410 -5.49 -20.60 17.43
C ASP A 410 -4.89 -21.83 16.77
N PHE A 411 -4.49 -21.75 15.48
CA PHE A 411 -3.74 -22.80 14.82
C PHE A 411 -2.38 -23.06 15.48
N ALA A 412 -1.62 -22.01 15.77
CA ALA A 412 -0.32 -22.13 16.43
C ALA A 412 -0.40 -22.78 17.83
N ARG A 413 -1.52 -22.60 18.52
CA ARG A 413 -1.74 -23.20 19.86
C ARG A 413 -2.20 -24.65 19.78
N GLU A 414 -3.12 -24.95 18.87
CA GLU A 414 -3.82 -26.24 18.82
C GLU A 414 -3.03 -27.28 17.97
N LEU A 415 -2.39 -26.86 16.87
CA LEU A 415 -1.64 -27.76 15.99
C LEU A 415 -0.17 -27.88 16.42
N SER A 416 0.26 -29.13 16.73
CA SER A 416 1.65 -29.42 17.11
C SER A 416 2.65 -29.08 16.02
N LEU A 417 2.24 -29.20 14.75
CA LEU A 417 3.00 -28.84 13.55
C LEU A 417 3.56 -27.41 13.64
N PHE A 418 2.77 -26.43 14.08
CA PHE A 418 3.22 -25.04 14.22
C PHE A 418 4.34 -24.87 15.24
N ARG A 419 4.24 -25.58 16.37
CA ARG A 419 5.28 -25.52 17.41
C ARG A 419 6.56 -26.20 16.96
N SER A 420 6.45 -27.36 16.30
CA SER A 420 7.60 -28.10 15.73
C SER A 420 8.33 -27.25 14.70
N ALA A 421 7.64 -26.81 13.64
CA ALA A 421 8.23 -26.04 12.55
C ALA A 421 8.88 -24.73 13.04
N THR A 422 8.20 -23.97 13.91
CA THR A 422 8.74 -22.68 14.39
C THR A 422 9.92 -22.85 15.34
N ALA A 423 9.93 -23.89 16.20
CA ALA A 423 11.06 -24.15 17.10
C ALA A 423 12.31 -24.61 16.32
N LYS A 424 12.13 -25.53 15.36
CA LYS A 424 13.19 -26.00 14.47
C LYS A 424 13.78 -24.86 13.63
N SER A 425 12.91 -24.04 13.04
CA SER A 425 13.29 -22.88 12.24
C SER A 425 14.04 -21.82 13.05
N ALA A 426 13.60 -21.53 14.27
CA ALA A 426 14.30 -20.61 15.16
C ALA A 426 15.70 -21.11 15.54
N LYS A 427 15.84 -22.40 15.80
CA LYS A 427 17.12 -23.05 16.09
C LYS A 427 18.08 -22.94 14.89
N LEU A 428 17.58 -23.26 13.69
CA LEU A 428 18.35 -23.17 12.45
C LEU A 428 18.80 -21.74 12.18
N ALA A 429 17.89 -20.77 12.22
CA ALA A 429 18.19 -19.37 11.98
C ALA A 429 19.19 -18.80 13.02
N ALA A 430 19.01 -19.13 14.29
CA ALA A 430 19.92 -18.72 15.35
C ALA A 430 21.32 -19.28 15.16
N PHE A 431 21.45 -20.57 14.79
CA PHE A 431 22.73 -21.22 14.54
C PHE A 431 23.47 -20.58 13.36
N PHE A 432 22.84 -20.42 12.21
CA PHE A 432 23.48 -19.80 11.04
C PHE A 432 23.83 -18.33 11.25
N ASN A 433 23.13 -17.63 12.12
CA ASN A 433 23.48 -16.24 12.46
C ASN A 433 24.62 -16.17 13.51
N ALA A 434 24.79 -17.16 14.36
CA ALA A 434 25.79 -17.14 15.44
C ALA A 434 27.13 -17.72 14.98
N GLU A 435 27.10 -18.90 14.31
CA GLU A 435 28.33 -19.60 13.90
C GLU A 435 28.94 -18.92 12.65
N GLN A 436 30.18 -18.46 12.77
CA GLN A 436 30.82 -17.62 11.75
C GLN A 436 31.04 -18.38 10.43
N THR A 437 31.48 -19.63 10.50
CA THR A 437 31.74 -20.47 9.32
C THR A 437 30.43 -20.75 8.58
N ALA A 438 29.40 -21.21 9.30
CA ALA A 438 28.08 -21.50 8.75
C ALA A 438 27.46 -20.24 8.09
N ARG A 439 27.53 -19.08 8.76
CA ARG A 439 27.06 -17.80 8.23
C ARG A 439 27.80 -17.39 6.96
N SER A 440 29.13 -17.54 6.94
CA SER A 440 29.94 -17.18 5.78
C SER A 440 29.61 -18.05 4.57
N LEU A 441 29.38 -19.34 4.78
CA LEU A 441 28.97 -20.28 3.75
C LEU A 441 27.56 -19.96 3.23
N LEU A 442 26.62 -19.72 4.13
CA LEU A 442 25.26 -19.30 3.75
C LEU A 442 25.30 -18.02 2.90
N HIS A 443 26.02 -16.99 3.34
CA HIS A 443 26.15 -15.74 2.58
C HIS A 443 26.79 -15.96 1.21
N LYS A 444 27.81 -16.81 1.12
CA LYS A 444 28.45 -17.19 -0.16
C LYS A 444 27.40 -17.75 -1.15
N HIS A 445 26.59 -18.69 -0.70
CA HIS A 445 25.57 -19.32 -1.56
C HIS A 445 24.36 -18.44 -1.81
N GLN A 446 23.96 -17.57 -0.86
CA GLN A 446 22.92 -16.55 -1.09
C GLN A 446 23.36 -15.55 -2.16
N ILE A 447 24.61 -15.07 -2.12
CA ILE A 447 25.13 -14.15 -3.16
C ILE A 447 25.14 -14.84 -4.53
N GLN A 448 25.51 -16.12 -4.59
CA GLN A 448 25.57 -16.85 -5.85
C GLN A 448 24.19 -17.06 -6.47
N GLN A 449 23.18 -17.32 -5.66
CA GLN A 449 21.83 -17.66 -6.13
C GLN A 449 20.89 -16.46 -6.15
N LEU A 450 20.87 -15.66 -5.09
CA LEU A 450 19.91 -14.56 -4.89
C LEU A 450 20.50 -13.20 -5.26
N GLY A 451 21.79 -13.12 -5.51
CA GLY A 451 22.49 -11.86 -5.81
C GLY A 451 22.77 -10.98 -4.58
N HIS A 452 22.32 -11.37 -3.40
CA HIS A 452 22.55 -10.65 -2.14
C HIS A 452 22.69 -11.63 -0.96
N ALA A 453 23.32 -11.19 0.12
CA ALA A 453 23.40 -11.93 1.37
C ALA A 453 22.58 -11.22 2.44
N SER A 454 21.85 -11.98 3.25
CA SER A 454 21.09 -11.50 4.38
C SER A 454 21.18 -12.46 5.57
N LEU A 455 21.07 -11.92 6.79
CA LEU A 455 20.88 -12.73 7.99
C LEU A 455 19.43 -13.24 8.01
N LEU A 456 19.25 -14.49 8.48
CA LEU A 456 17.93 -15.03 8.72
C LEU A 456 17.28 -14.33 9.92
N ARG A 457 16.05 -13.84 9.76
CA ARG A 457 15.31 -13.29 10.90
C ARG A 457 15.06 -14.38 11.93
N VAL A 458 15.14 -14.06 13.20
CA VAL A 458 14.92 -15.00 14.31
C VAL A 458 13.71 -14.55 15.11
N ALA A 459 12.69 -15.37 15.19
CA ALA A 459 11.54 -15.14 16.04
C ALA A 459 11.77 -15.72 17.44
N HIS A 460 11.36 -14.98 18.49
CA HIS A 460 11.39 -15.51 19.84
C HIS A 460 10.35 -16.61 20.04
N VAL A 461 10.80 -17.80 20.45
CA VAL A 461 9.96 -18.97 20.76
C VAL A 461 10.22 -19.35 22.23
N PRO A 462 9.20 -19.71 23.01
CA PRO A 462 7.78 -19.87 22.68
C PRO A 462 7.06 -18.54 22.51
N PHE A 463 6.03 -18.54 21.67
CA PHE A 463 5.21 -17.36 21.43
C PHE A 463 4.41 -17.01 22.70
N ASN A 464 4.93 -16.07 23.50
CA ASN A 464 4.19 -15.55 24.63
C ASN A 464 2.98 -14.76 24.11
N GLY A 465 1.78 -15.18 24.50
CA GLY A 465 0.44 -14.79 24.04
C GLY A 465 0.07 -13.36 23.64
N ASN A 466 1.01 -12.47 23.43
CA ASN A 466 0.82 -11.05 23.15
C ASN A 466 0.71 -10.68 21.65
N GLY A 467 0.28 -11.59 20.79
CA GLY A 467 -0.26 -11.29 19.46
C GLY A 467 0.67 -10.63 18.43
N ARG A 468 1.75 -10.03 18.82
CA ARG A 468 2.65 -9.27 17.93
C ARG A 468 3.74 -10.12 17.25
N ASN A 469 4.09 -11.27 17.82
CA ASN A 469 5.26 -12.07 17.40
C ASN A 469 5.00 -13.01 16.23
N TYR A 470 3.75 -13.20 15.78
CA TYR A 470 3.50 -14.17 14.73
C TYR A 470 3.95 -13.68 13.35
N ARG A 471 3.94 -12.37 13.11
CA ARG A 471 4.53 -11.79 11.90
C ARG A 471 6.04 -12.06 11.84
N ALA A 472 6.75 -11.90 12.95
CA ALA A 472 8.18 -12.23 13.03
C ALA A 472 8.45 -13.73 12.76
N ALA A 473 7.55 -14.63 13.23
CA ALA A 473 7.65 -16.05 12.91
C ALA A 473 7.40 -16.33 11.43
N PHE A 474 6.40 -15.70 10.85
CA PHE A 474 6.11 -15.81 9.43
C PHE A 474 7.29 -15.36 8.58
N GLU A 475 7.82 -14.17 8.88
CA GLU A 475 9.00 -13.62 8.20
C GLU A 475 10.25 -14.48 8.37
N MET A 476 10.43 -15.14 9.52
CA MET A 476 11.51 -16.13 9.73
C MET A 476 11.34 -17.36 8.83
N LEU A 477 10.11 -17.91 8.75
CA LEU A 477 9.83 -19.07 7.90
C LEU A 477 10.02 -18.72 6.41
N GLU A 478 9.62 -17.51 6.02
CA GLU A 478 9.81 -17.00 4.66
C GLU A 478 11.29 -16.89 4.28
N ASP A 479 12.13 -16.31 5.16
CA ASP A 479 13.59 -16.24 4.94
C ASP A 479 14.21 -17.60 4.79
N ILE A 480 13.78 -18.59 5.61
CA ILE A 480 14.30 -19.97 5.57
C ILE A 480 13.89 -20.64 4.26
N LEU A 481 12.63 -20.51 3.83
CA LEU A 481 12.17 -21.08 2.57
C LEU A 481 12.89 -20.47 1.37
N ASN A 482 13.04 -19.13 1.35
CA ASN A 482 13.78 -18.43 0.30
C ASN A 482 15.28 -18.81 0.27
N SER A 483 15.83 -19.18 1.41
CA SER A 483 17.23 -19.63 1.53
C SER A 483 17.40 -21.15 1.53
N ALA A 484 16.37 -21.93 1.18
CA ALA A 484 16.44 -23.39 1.26
C ALA A 484 17.61 -23.97 0.47
N HIS A 485 17.78 -23.62 -0.80
CA HIS A 485 18.87 -24.08 -1.62
C HIS A 485 20.25 -23.59 -1.14
N PRO A 486 20.47 -22.30 -0.80
CA PRO A 486 21.68 -21.86 -0.11
C PRO A 486 22.02 -22.65 1.17
N LEU A 487 21.01 -22.96 2.00
CA LEU A 487 21.20 -23.75 3.22
C LEU A 487 21.66 -25.18 2.91
N HIS A 488 21.01 -25.85 1.95
CA HIS A 488 21.44 -27.17 1.49
C HIS A 488 22.87 -27.17 0.98
N ARG A 489 23.26 -26.16 0.21
CA ARG A 489 24.63 -26.03 -0.29
C ARG A 489 25.63 -25.77 0.82
N ALA A 490 25.28 -24.91 1.78
CA ALA A 490 26.18 -24.56 2.89
C ALA A 490 26.52 -25.80 3.75
N VAL A 491 25.54 -26.65 4.06
CA VAL A 491 25.80 -27.88 4.88
C VAL A 491 26.55 -28.96 4.13
N GLN A 492 26.61 -28.93 2.79
CA GLN A 492 27.36 -29.85 1.96
C GLN A 492 28.84 -29.50 1.83
N GLU A 493 29.24 -28.26 2.13
CA GLU A 493 30.62 -27.79 2.05
C GLU A 493 31.51 -28.50 3.06
N ASP A 494 32.76 -28.82 2.67
CA ASP A 494 33.71 -29.52 3.56
C ASP A 494 34.06 -28.68 4.79
N SER A 495 34.08 -27.33 4.64
CA SER A 495 34.27 -26.42 5.78
C SER A 495 33.16 -26.55 6.83
N TYR A 496 31.90 -26.81 6.41
CA TYR A 496 30.81 -27.07 7.36
C TYR A 496 30.93 -28.45 8.02
N LYS A 497 31.35 -29.46 7.27
CA LYS A 497 31.60 -30.79 7.82
C LYS A 497 32.65 -30.80 8.91
N LEU A 498 33.69 -29.93 8.81
CA LEU A 498 34.66 -29.74 9.88
C LEU A 498 34.00 -29.20 11.14
N VAL A 499 33.09 -28.21 11.02
CA VAL A 499 32.33 -27.70 12.17
C VAL A 499 31.50 -28.80 12.82
N CYS A 500 30.93 -29.72 12.02
CA CYS A 500 30.15 -30.84 12.52
C CYS A 500 30.98 -31.84 13.36
N ILE A 501 32.32 -31.87 13.25
CA ILE A 501 33.18 -32.76 14.06
C ILE A 501 33.14 -32.32 15.53
N ASP A 502 33.25 -31.00 15.75
CA ASP A 502 33.43 -30.44 17.09
C ASP A 502 32.09 -29.97 17.72
N ASP A 503 31.08 -29.62 16.90
CA ASP A 503 29.80 -29.10 17.37
C ASP A 503 28.61 -30.05 17.06
N SER A 504 27.99 -30.53 18.13
CA SER A 504 26.78 -31.38 18.03
C SER A 504 25.56 -30.62 17.48
N ALA A 505 25.50 -29.30 17.70
CA ALA A 505 24.42 -28.47 17.16
C ALA A 505 24.55 -28.35 15.64
N ALA A 506 25.78 -28.24 15.11
CA ALA A 506 26.02 -28.22 13.66
C ALA A 506 25.54 -29.53 12.98
N ARG A 507 25.78 -30.68 13.63
CA ARG A 507 25.29 -31.98 13.13
C ARG A 507 23.76 -32.05 13.08
N GLU A 508 23.10 -31.65 14.17
CA GLU A 508 21.65 -31.63 14.25
C GLU A 508 21.03 -30.68 13.19
N ILE A 509 21.66 -29.52 12.95
CA ILE A 509 21.22 -28.59 11.90
C ILE A 509 21.44 -29.19 10.51
N ALA A 510 22.54 -29.86 10.25
CA ALA A 510 22.77 -30.55 8.98
C ALA A 510 21.72 -31.65 8.73
N GLU A 511 21.43 -32.48 9.74
CA GLU A 511 20.37 -33.49 9.66
C GLU A 511 19.01 -32.87 9.40
N MET A 512 18.70 -31.75 10.05
CA MET A 512 17.45 -31.00 9.85
C MET A 512 17.35 -30.47 8.42
N VAL A 513 18.40 -29.84 7.89
CA VAL A 513 18.43 -29.30 6.52
C VAL A 513 18.29 -30.43 5.47
N HIS A 514 18.83 -31.63 5.72
CA HIS A 514 18.68 -32.79 4.84
C HIS A 514 17.30 -33.49 4.96
N SER A 515 16.54 -33.18 6.01
CA SER A 515 15.24 -33.79 6.27
C SER A 515 14.15 -33.17 5.39
N GLU A 516 13.61 -33.92 4.44
CA GLU A 516 12.45 -33.51 3.64
C GLU A 516 11.23 -33.16 4.53
N ALA A 517 11.04 -33.97 5.60
CA ALA A 517 9.95 -33.69 6.55
C ALA A 517 10.04 -32.30 7.21
N PHE A 518 11.25 -31.80 7.46
CA PHE A 518 11.42 -30.43 7.97
C PHE A 518 10.89 -29.36 6.99
N TRP A 519 11.25 -29.49 5.72
CA TRP A 519 10.82 -28.53 4.70
C TRP A 519 9.32 -28.58 4.46
N ILE A 520 8.72 -29.77 4.46
CA ILE A 520 7.26 -29.95 4.38
C ILE A 520 6.57 -29.27 5.58
N GLU A 521 7.09 -29.45 6.80
CA GLU A 521 6.54 -28.79 7.99
C GLU A 521 6.62 -27.26 7.89
N VAL A 522 7.74 -26.71 7.42
CA VAL A 522 7.96 -25.26 7.26
C VAL A 522 7.03 -24.71 6.19
N ASP A 523 6.94 -25.33 5.00
CA ASP A 523 6.05 -24.91 3.93
C ASP A 523 4.58 -25.01 4.37
N ALA A 524 4.18 -26.04 5.06
CA ALA A 524 2.82 -26.22 5.55
C ALA A 524 2.41 -25.05 6.48
N VAL A 525 3.26 -24.71 7.45
CA VAL A 525 2.97 -23.60 8.38
C VAL A 525 3.00 -22.25 7.65
N HIS A 526 4.02 -22.01 6.84
CA HIS A 526 4.14 -20.76 6.07
C HIS A 526 2.94 -20.55 5.15
N SER A 527 2.57 -21.55 4.33
CA SER A 527 1.46 -21.44 3.36
C SER A 527 0.11 -21.20 4.04
N LEU A 528 -0.19 -21.85 5.19
CA LEU A 528 -1.44 -21.57 5.92
C LEU A 528 -1.48 -20.14 6.50
N VAL A 529 -0.37 -19.67 7.05
CA VAL A 529 -0.29 -18.31 7.57
C VAL A 529 -0.40 -17.29 6.44
N LYS A 530 0.29 -17.52 5.31
CA LYS A 530 0.22 -16.69 4.11
C LYS A 530 -1.22 -16.60 3.59
N LEU A 531 -1.90 -17.73 3.44
CA LEU A 531 -3.31 -17.80 3.04
C LEU A 531 -4.19 -16.87 3.91
N ILE A 532 -4.03 -16.93 5.23
CA ILE A 532 -4.84 -16.10 6.15
C ILE A 532 -4.44 -14.62 6.02
N PHE A 533 -3.15 -14.30 5.89
CA PHE A 533 -2.69 -12.91 5.72
C PHE A 533 -3.12 -12.31 4.38
N ASP A 534 -3.14 -13.09 3.30
CA ASP A 534 -3.64 -12.63 2.00
C ASP A 534 -5.15 -12.32 2.08
N MET A 535 -5.94 -13.18 2.72
CA MET A 535 -7.36 -12.88 2.98
C MET A 535 -7.56 -11.64 3.87
N VAL A 536 -6.70 -11.43 4.87
CA VAL A 536 -6.74 -10.22 5.70
C VAL A 536 -6.43 -8.98 4.88
N ARG A 537 -5.41 -9.03 4.01
CA ARG A 537 -5.04 -7.94 3.11
C ARG A 537 -6.20 -7.58 2.16
N GLU A 538 -6.86 -8.59 1.60
CA GLU A 538 -8.04 -8.39 0.77
C GLU A 538 -9.19 -7.71 1.54
N MET A 539 -9.47 -8.15 2.76
CA MET A 539 -10.47 -7.52 3.64
C MET A 539 -10.12 -6.07 4.01
N GLU A 540 -8.84 -5.75 4.17
CA GLU A 540 -8.39 -4.37 4.41
C GLU A 540 -8.63 -3.48 3.19
N ALA A 541 -8.33 -3.98 2.00
CA ALA A 541 -8.51 -3.24 0.75
C ALA A 541 -9.99 -3.07 0.37
N ASP A 542 -10.79 -4.14 0.44
CA ASP A 542 -12.17 -4.14 -0.03
C ASP A 542 -13.20 -3.69 1.01
N ARG A 543 -12.84 -3.75 2.30
CA ARG A 543 -13.72 -3.41 3.42
C ARG A 543 -15.09 -4.10 3.30
N PRO A 544 -15.15 -5.42 3.50
CA PRO A 544 -16.35 -6.21 3.27
C PRO A 544 -17.52 -5.76 4.14
N LEU A 545 -18.72 -5.86 3.59
CA LEU A 545 -19.97 -5.64 4.31
C LEU A 545 -20.37 -6.90 5.10
N VAL A 546 -21.27 -6.73 6.05
CA VAL A 546 -21.67 -7.80 6.98
C VAL A 546 -22.24 -9.04 6.28
N GLY A 547 -22.95 -8.88 5.16
CA GLY A 547 -23.47 -10.00 4.34
C GLY A 547 -22.37 -10.86 3.70
N GLN A 548 -21.14 -10.33 3.57
CA GLN A 548 -20.01 -11.09 3.03
C GLN A 548 -19.34 -12.01 4.09
N CYS A 549 -19.68 -11.88 5.36
CA CYS A 549 -19.03 -12.66 6.42
C CYS A 549 -19.20 -14.17 6.23
N LEU A 550 -20.41 -14.66 5.92
CA LEU A 550 -20.62 -16.10 5.70
C LEU A 550 -19.84 -16.63 4.49
N PRO A 551 -19.92 -16.01 3.29
CA PRO A 551 -19.08 -16.39 2.15
C PRO A 551 -17.58 -16.40 2.44
N LEU A 552 -17.07 -15.39 3.15
CA LEU A 552 -15.63 -15.30 3.50
C LEU A 552 -15.19 -16.46 4.42
N TRP A 553 -16.01 -16.83 5.39
CA TRP A 553 -15.69 -17.96 6.26
C TRP A 553 -15.82 -19.31 5.54
N GLU A 554 -16.73 -19.43 4.57
CA GLU A 554 -16.84 -20.64 3.75
C GLU A 554 -15.66 -20.78 2.78
N GLU A 555 -15.24 -19.67 2.17
CA GLU A 555 -14.03 -19.63 1.34
C GLU A 555 -12.78 -20.04 2.16
N LEU A 556 -12.63 -19.49 3.37
CA LEU A 556 -11.54 -19.89 4.26
C LEU A 556 -11.61 -21.38 4.61
N ARG A 557 -12.82 -21.92 4.87
CA ARG A 557 -13.01 -23.34 5.17
C ARG A 557 -12.58 -24.22 3.99
N SER A 558 -12.97 -23.86 2.77
CA SER A 558 -12.53 -24.56 1.57
C SER A 558 -11.01 -24.54 1.42
N LYS A 559 -10.40 -23.36 1.48
CA LYS A 559 -8.94 -23.22 1.36
C LYS A 559 -8.17 -23.97 2.45
N VAL A 560 -8.72 -24.09 3.68
CA VAL A 560 -8.10 -24.90 4.74
C VAL A 560 -8.22 -26.40 4.46
N ARG A 561 -9.31 -26.86 3.84
CA ARG A 561 -9.43 -28.26 3.39
C ARG A 561 -8.39 -28.59 2.33
N ASP A 562 -8.29 -27.74 1.31
CA ASP A 562 -7.29 -27.89 0.22
C ASP A 562 -5.87 -27.94 0.79
N TRP A 563 -5.60 -27.11 1.81
CA TRP A 563 -4.32 -27.10 2.53
C TRP A 563 -4.10 -28.41 3.31
N CYS A 564 -5.12 -28.93 4.00
CA CYS A 564 -5.03 -30.20 4.72
C CYS A 564 -4.75 -31.36 3.75
N GLU A 565 -5.40 -31.38 2.61
CA GLU A 565 -5.16 -32.40 1.55
C GLU A 565 -3.72 -32.30 1.03
N LYS A 566 -3.26 -31.08 0.66
CA LYS A 566 -1.90 -30.84 0.15
C LYS A 566 -0.81 -31.36 1.09
N PHE A 567 -0.96 -31.13 2.39
CA PHE A 567 0.07 -31.43 3.38
C PHE A 567 -0.20 -32.71 4.21
N ASN A 568 -1.23 -33.45 3.84
CA ASN A 568 -1.65 -34.68 4.54
C ASN A 568 -1.78 -34.46 6.06
N THR A 569 -2.42 -33.35 6.47
CA THR A 569 -2.64 -32.98 7.86
C THR A 569 -4.04 -33.36 8.31
N ASP A 570 -4.26 -33.52 9.64
CA ASP A 570 -5.58 -33.85 10.20
C ASP A 570 -6.59 -32.73 9.93
N GLU A 571 -7.46 -32.96 8.95
CA GLU A 571 -8.55 -32.06 8.59
C GLU A 571 -9.48 -31.79 9.75
N GLY A 572 -9.80 -32.81 10.55
CA GLY A 572 -10.69 -32.69 11.69
C GLY A 572 -10.15 -31.74 12.75
N ALA A 573 -8.87 -31.82 13.08
CA ALA A 573 -8.22 -30.90 14.01
C ALA A 573 -8.22 -29.45 13.46
N ALA A 574 -7.85 -29.26 12.20
CA ALA A 574 -7.78 -27.94 11.57
C ALA A 574 -9.17 -27.28 11.48
N LEU A 575 -10.19 -28.00 11.00
CA LEU A 575 -11.57 -27.50 10.91
C LEU A 575 -12.19 -27.24 12.28
N ASN A 576 -11.85 -28.01 13.31
CA ASN A 576 -12.32 -27.76 14.67
C ASN A 576 -11.79 -26.42 15.23
N VAL A 577 -10.53 -26.07 14.94
CA VAL A 577 -9.96 -24.76 15.31
C VAL A 577 -10.73 -23.65 14.60
N LEU A 578 -10.98 -23.78 13.31
CA LEU A 578 -11.71 -22.83 12.50
C LEU A 578 -13.14 -22.65 13.02
N GLU A 579 -13.86 -23.76 13.28
CA GLU A 579 -15.24 -23.74 13.78
C GLU A 579 -15.35 -23.10 15.17
N LYS A 580 -14.42 -23.39 16.07
CA LYS A 580 -14.36 -22.71 17.39
C LYS A 580 -14.20 -21.21 17.25
N ARG A 581 -13.41 -20.75 16.27
CA ARG A 581 -13.21 -19.32 15.98
C ARG A 581 -14.44 -18.71 15.33
N PHE A 582 -15.03 -19.38 14.35
CA PHE A 582 -16.27 -18.98 13.70
C PHE A 582 -17.38 -18.71 14.72
N ARG A 583 -17.67 -19.68 15.60
CA ARG A 583 -18.70 -19.55 16.68
C ARG A 583 -18.45 -18.36 17.62
N LYS A 584 -17.18 -18.05 17.90
CA LYS A 584 -16.82 -16.89 18.74
C LYS A 584 -16.99 -15.56 18.02
N SER A 585 -16.95 -15.55 16.71
CA SER A 585 -17.00 -14.35 15.87
C SER A 585 -18.38 -14.14 15.26
N TYR A 586 -19.15 -15.20 15.12
CA TYR A 586 -20.49 -15.20 14.51
C TYR A 586 -21.44 -14.23 15.21
N HIS A 587 -22.21 -13.52 14.39
CA HIS A 587 -23.31 -12.67 14.84
C HIS A 587 -24.52 -12.92 13.92
N PRO A 588 -25.78 -12.98 14.44
CA PRO A 588 -27.00 -13.22 13.63
C PRO A 588 -27.14 -12.29 12.43
N ALA A 589 -26.63 -11.07 12.50
CA ALA A 589 -26.65 -10.12 11.40
C ALA A 589 -25.89 -10.60 10.14
N TRP A 590 -24.94 -11.55 10.28
CA TRP A 590 -24.27 -12.12 9.10
C TRP A 590 -25.25 -12.88 8.23
N SER A 591 -26.01 -13.77 8.86
CA SER A 591 -27.03 -14.57 8.18
C SER A 591 -28.16 -13.69 7.65
N ALA A 592 -28.64 -12.75 8.47
CA ALA A 592 -29.72 -11.85 8.08
C ALA A 592 -29.32 -10.97 6.88
N ALA A 593 -28.13 -10.33 6.91
CA ALA A 593 -27.67 -9.52 5.79
C ALA A 593 -27.37 -10.35 4.56
N PHE A 594 -26.85 -11.58 4.72
CA PHE A 594 -26.58 -12.48 3.60
C PHE A 594 -27.83 -12.85 2.82
N ILE A 595 -28.94 -13.16 3.49
CA ILE A 595 -30.20 -13.49 2.81
C ILE A 595 -30.99 -12.27 2.34
N LEU A 596 -30.79 -11.11 2.97
CA LEU A 596 -31.47 -9.87 2.60
C LEU A 596 -30.75 -9.09 1.50
N ASP A 597 -29.48 -9.36 1.23
CA ASP A 597 -28.75 -8.66 0.19
C ASP A 597 -29.00 -9.31 -1.19
N PRO A 598 -29.64 -8.60 -2.15
CA PRO A 598 -29.88 -9.09 -3.50
C PRO A 598 -28.62 -9.55 -4.25
N LEU A 599 -27.44 -9.16 -3.80
CA LEU A 599 -26.16 -9.59 -4.36
C LEU A 599 -25.96 -11.12 -4.26
N TYR A 600 -26.53 -11.77 -3.25
CA TYR A 600 -26.35 -13.21 -2.98
C TYR A 600 -27.51 -14.09 -3.45
N LEU A 601 -28.47 -13.53 -4.17
CA LEU A 601 -29.58 -14.32 -4.74
C LEU A 601 -29.07 -15.44 -5.62
N VAL A 602 -29.65 -16.61 -5.47
CA VAL A 602 -29.30 -17.81 -6.23
C VAL A 602 -30.44 -18.15 -7.22
N LYS A 603 -30.06 -18.39 -8.46
CA LYS A 603 -31.00 -18.83 -9.50
C LYS A 603 -31.42 -20.26 -9.21
N ASP A 604 -32.75 -20.49 -9.07
CA ASP A 604 -33.30 -21.82 -8.90
C ASP A 604 -33.53 -22.55 -10.26
N ALA A 605 -33.97 -23.79 -10.21
CA ALA A 605 -34.23 -24.59 -11.40
C ALA A 605 -35.34 -23.99 -12.28
N SER A 606 -36.25 -23.18 -11.74
CA SER A 606 -37.33 -22.49 -12.47
C SER A 606 -36.88 -21.15 -13.09
N GLY A 607 -35.65 -20.73 -12.85
CA GLY A 607 -35.08 -19.49 -13.35
C GLY A 607 -35.32 -18.28 -12.45
N ARG A 608 -35.94 -18.44 -11.27
CA ARG A 608 -36.18 -17.38 -10.28
C ARG A 608 -34.94 -17.14 -9.46
N TYR A 609 -34.73 -15.91 -9.01
CA TYR A 609 -33.63 -15.51 -8.15
C TYR A 609 -34.12 -15.42 -6.70
N LEU A 610 -33.80 -16.44 -5.91
CA LEU A 610 -34.26 -16.60 -4.52
C LEU A 610 -33.13 -16.33 -3.50
N PRO A 611 -33.48 -15.84 -2.31
CA PRO A 611 -32.50 -15.68 -1.22
C PRO A 611 -31.89 -17.03 -0.80
N PRO A 612 -30.59 -17.05 -0.42
CA PRO A 612 -29.85 -18.30 -0.19
C PRO A 612 -30.11 -18.94 1.19
N PHE A 613 -31.38 -19.11 1.58
CA PHE A 613 -31.75 -19.78 2.83
C PHE A 613 -31.20 -21.21 2.96
N LYS A 614 -31.05 -21.91 1.83
CA LYS A 614 -30.47 -23.26 1.81
C LYS A 614 -29.01 -23.33 2.26
N CYS A 615 -28.34 -22.20 2.30
CA CYS A 615 -26.97 -22.08 2.80
C CYS A 615 -26.91 -21.86 4.32
N LEU A 616 -28.03 -21.63 4.98
CA LEU A 616 -28.10 -21.42 6.43
C LEU A 616 -28.37 -22.74 7.17
N THR A 617 -27.83 -22.85 8.37
CA THR A 617 -28.27 -23.89 9.31
C THR A 617 -29.61 -23.54 9.96
N PRO A 618 -30.37 -24.53 10.48
CA PRO A 618 -31.64 -24.26 11.16
C PRO A 618 -31.52 -23.29 12.36
N ASP A 619 -30.38 -23.28 13.04
CA ASP A 619 -30.14 -22.35 14.14
C ASP A 619 -29.87 -20.94 13.63
N GLN A 620 -29.15 -20.81 12.51
CA GLN A 620 -28.94 -19.52 11.86
C GLN A 620 -30.26 -18.94 11.33
N GLU A 621 -31.18 -19.76 10.78
CA GLU A 621 -32.53 -19.29 10.39
C GLU A 621 -33.30 -18.74 11.61
N LYS A 622 -33.31 -19.45 12.75
CA LYS A 622 -33.92 -18.97 13.98
C LYS A 622 -33.29 -17.66 14.50
N ASP A 623 -31.97 -17.54 14.34
CA ASP A 623 -31.25 -16.32 14.74
C ASP A 623 -31.62 -15.13 13.84
N VAL A 624 -31.86 -15.37 12.53
CA VAL A 624 -32.38 -14.36 11.61
C VAL A 624 -33.76 -13.88 12.07
N ASP A 625 -34.70 -14.80 12.34
CA ASP A 625 -36.06 -14.44 12.77
C ASP A 625 -36.03 -13.61 14.05
N ARG A 626 -35.22 -14.01 15.05
CA ARG A 626 -35.04 -13.28 16.31
C ARG A 626 -34.43 -11.89 16.10
N LEU A 627 -33.44 -11.77 15.22
CA LEU A 627 -32.81 -10.48 14.93
C LEU A 627 -33.76 -9.54 14.25
N ILE A 628 -34.43 -10.00 13.19
CA ILE A 628 -35.34 -9.19 12.39
C ILE A 628 -36.52 -8.69 13.26
N THR A 629 -37.14 -9.59 14.07
CA THR A 629 -38.21 -9.20 14.98
C THR A 629 -37.75 -8.24 16.08
N ARG A 630 -36.50 -8.34 16.56
CA ARG A 630 -35.91 -7.40 17.53
C ARG A 630 -35.72 -5.99 16.94
N MET A 631 -35.47 -5.86 15.63
CA MET A 631 -35.14 -4.59 14.97
C MET A 631 -36.38 -3.75 14.60
N VAL A 632 -37.57 -4.29 14.74
CA VAL A 632 -38.83 -3.60 14.46
C VAL A 632 -39.64 -3.40 15.72
N SER A 633 -40.73 -2.60 15.66
CA SER A 633 -41.65 -2.47 16.80
C SER A 633 -42.38 -3.80 17.05
N ARG A 634 -42.90 -3.97 18.26
CA ARG A 634 -43.63 -5.20 18.64
C ARG A 634 -44.85 -5.42 17.74
N GLU A 635 -45.49 -4.34 17.33
CA GLU A 635 -46.67 -4.34 16.44
C GLU A 635 -46.30 -4.78 15.01
N GLU A 636 -45.11 -4.43 14.55
CA GLU A 636 -44.61 -4.78 13.22
C GLU A 636 -43.95 -6.18 13.15
N ALA A 637 -43.71 -6.84 14.30
CA ALA A 637 -42.95 -8.10 14.34
C ALA A 637 -43.59 -9.22 13.51
N HIS A 638 -44.91 -9.34 13.53
CA HIS A 638 -45.64 -10.35 12.69
C HIS A 638 -45.61 -10.00 11.22
N LEU A 639 -45.72 -8.70 10.87
CA LEU A 639 -45.68 -8.23 9.49
C LEU A 639 -44.32 -8.50 8.84
N VAL A 640 -43.23 -8.20 9.58
CA VAL A 640 -41.85 -8.40 9.06
C VAL A 640 -41.57 -9.88 8.81
N LEU A 641 -42.09 -10.80 9.64
CA LEU A 641 -41.97 -12.24 9.39
C LEU A 641 -42.77 -12.70 8.17
N MET A 642 -43.98 -12.18 7.98
CA MET A 642 -44.78 -12.47 6.77
C MET A 642 -44.07 -11.94 5.52
N GLU A 643 -43.51 -10.74 5.57
CA GLU A 643 -42.73 -10.18 4.47
C GLU A 643 -41.45 -11.00 4.21
N LEU A 644 -40.80 -11.54 5.28
CA LEU A 644 -39.65 -12.43 5.13
C LEU A 644 -40.03 -13.75 4.44
N MET A 645 -41.19 -14.32 4.78
CA MET A 645 -41.69 -15.52 4.10
C MET A 645 -41.94 -15.22 2.62
N LYS A 646 -42.59 -14.08 2.31
CA LYS A 646 -42.79 -13.63 0.93
C LYS A 646 -41.45 -13.45 0.20
N TRP A 647 -40.49 -12.77 0.80
CA TRP A 647 -39.12 -12.63 0.24
C TRP A 647 -38.46 -13.98 -0.03
N ARG A 648 -38.63 -14.95 0.87
CA ARG A 648 -38.10 -16.31 0.71
C ARG A 648 -38.71 -17.06 -0.48
N SER A 649 -39.99 -16.87 -0.77
CA SER A 649 -40.71 -17.57 -1.86
C SER A 649 -40.62 -16.88 -3.19
N ASP A 650 -40.72 -15.57 -3.22
CA ASP A 650 -40.83 -14.78 -4.45
C ASP A 650 -39.45 -14.29 -4.95
N GLY A 651 -38.56 -13.94 -4.04
CA GLY A 651 -37.23 -13.41 -4.37
C GLY A 651 -37.27 -12.07 -5.11
N LEU A 652 -36.48 -11.95 -6.15
CA LEU A 652 -36.39 -10.75 -6.99
C LEU A 652 -36.55 -11.11 -8.47
N ASP A 653 -37.16 -10.21 -9.23
CA ASP A 653 -37.24 -10.33 -10.69
C ASP A 653 -35.85 -10.56 -11.30
N PRO A 654 -35.74 -11.50 -12.26
CA PRO A 654 -34.43 -11.86 -12.84
C PRO A 654 -33.64 -10.68 -13.42
N LEU A 655 -34.31 -9.69 -14.00
CA LEU A 655 -33.66 -8.53 -14.59
C LEU A 655 -32.94 -7.69 -13.53
N TYR A 656 -33.63 -7.39 -12.43
CA TYR A 656 -33.06 -6.62 -11.32
C TYR A 656 -32.00 -7.42 -10.56
N ALA A 657 -32.21 -8.72 -10.39
CA ALA A 657 -31.21 -9.59 -9.74
C ALA A 657 -29.92 -9.63 -10.53
N GLN A 658 -29.98 -9.80 -11.84
CA GLN A 658 -28.81 -9.76 -12.72
C GLN A 658 -28.11 -8.38 -12.69
N ALA A 659 -28.89 -7.29 -12.73
CA ALA A 659 -28.34 -5.93 -12.67
C ALA A 659 -27.54 -5.66 -11.39
N VAL A 660 -28.01 -6.16 -10.23
CA VAL A 660 -27.28 -6.05 -8.96
C VAL A 660 -25.98 -6.86 -8.98
N GLN A 661 -26.00 -8.04 -9.60
CA GLN A 661 -24.87 -8.99 -9.59
C GLN A 661 -23.81 -8.69 -10.66
N VAL A 662 -23.98 -7.66 -11.48
CA VAL A 662 -22.98 -7.25 -12.48
C VAL A 662 -21.64 -6.98 -11.82
N ARG A 663 -20.59 -7.61 -12.36
CA ARG A 663 -19.22 -7.41 -11.93
C ARG A 663 -18.40 -6.75 -13.03
N GLN A 664 -17.46 -5.91 -12.63
CA GLN A 664 -16.52 -5.23 -13.52
C GLN A 664 -15.09 -5.46 -13.01
N PRO A 665 -14.09 -5.54 -13.89
CA PRO A 665 -12.71 -5.61 -13.47
C PRO A 665 -12.30 -4.29 -12.79
N ASP A 666 -11.67 -4.39 -11.64
CA ASP A 666 -11.09 -3.25 -10.94
C ASP A 666 -9.86 -2.77 -11.73
N PRO A 667 -9.79 -1.49 -12.11
CA PRO A 667 -8.68 -0.98 -12.90
C PRO A 667 -7.32 -1.05 -12.20
N SER A 668 -7.30 -1.11 -10.87
CA SER A 668 -6.06 -1.16 -10.08
C SER A 668 -5.54 -2.58 -9.84
N THR A 669 -6.46 -3.55 -9.65
CA THR A 669 -6.11 -4.92 -9.26
C THR A 669 -6.45 -5.97 -10.32
N GLY A 670 -7.18 -5.61 -11.39
CA GLY A 670 -7.71 -6.55 -12.39
C GLY A 670 -8.78 -7.50 -11.86
N ARG A 671 -9.11 -7.49 -10.58
CA ARG A 671 -10.08 -8.39 -9.96
C ARG A 671 -11.51 -7.99 -10.28
N MET A 672 -12.39 -8.98 -10.43
CA MET A 672 -13.81 -8.75 -10.66
C MET A 672 -14.51 -8.26 -9.39
N LYS A 673 -14.88 -6.99 -9.35
CA LYS A 673 -15.66 -6.37 -8.26
C LYS A 673 -17.08 -6.06 -8.69
N VAL A 674 -18.00 -5.99 -7.72
CA VAL A 674 -19.38 -5.57 -7.96
C VAL A 674 -19.38 -4.16 -8.54
N ALA A 675 -20.03 -3.99 -9.69
CA ALA A 675 -20.04 -2.73 -10.45
C ALA A 675 -20.64 -1.57 -9.63
N ASN A 676 -21.72 -1.81 -8.91
CA ASN A 676 -22.34 -0.81 -8.05
C ASN A 676 -22.74 -1.42 -6.69
N LYS A 677 -21.95 -1.11 -5.66
CA LYS A 677 -22.21 -1.56 -4.28
C LYS A 677 -23.51 -0.98 -3.67
N GLN A 678 -24.09 0.06 -4.26
CA GLN A 678 -25.33 0.69 -3.79
C GLN A 678 -26.59 0.09 -4.42
N SER A 679 -26.45 -0.76 -5.45
CA SER A 679 -27.60 -1.35 -6.16
C SER A 679 -28.48 -2.18 -5.23
N SER A 680 -27.94 -2.93 -4.29
CA SER A 680 -28.71 -3.67 -3.29
C SER A 680 -29.65 -2.78 -2.47
N ARG A 681 -29.17 -1.64 -2.01
CA ARG A 681 -29.98 -0.67 -1.26
C ARG A 681 -31.09 -0.08 -2.14
N LEU A 682 -30.73 0.35 -3.35
CA LEU A 682 -31.70 0.92 -4.30
C LEU A 682 -32.82 -0.06 -4.64
N VAL A 683 -32.52 -1.34 -4.79
CA VAL A 683 -33.55 -2.38 -5.02
C VAL A 683 -34.56 -2.45 -3.87
N TRP A 684 -34.09 -2.41 -2.62
CA TRP A 684 -34.98 -2.38 -1.45
C TRP A 684 -35.83 -1.11 -1.37
N GLU A 685 -35.25 0.03 -1.73
CA GLU A 685 -35.94 1.32 -1.67
C GLU A 685 -36.94 1.53 -2.82
N THR A 686 -36.70 0.88 -3.97
CA THR A 686 -37.49 1.11 -5.19
C THR A 686 -38.33 -0.10 -5.66
N CYS A 687 -37.66 -1.28 -5.85
CA CYS A 687 -38.30 -2.44 -6.43
C CYS A 687 -39.10 -3.28 -5.41
N LEU A 688 -38.66 -3.31 -4.15
CA LEU A 688 -39.26 -4.08 -3.06
C LEU A 688 -40.07 -3.21 -2.09
N SER A 689 -40.60 -2.08 -2.57
CA SER A 689 -41.34 -1.10 -1.76
C SER A 689 -42.61 -1.65 -1.08
N GLU A 690 -43.11 -2.79 -1.52
CA GLU A 690 -44.22 -3.50 -0.89
C GLU A 690 -43.81 -4.22 0.43
N LEU A 691 -42.57 -4.59 0.56
CA LEU A 691 -41.98 -5.23 1.78
C LEU A 691 -41.46 -4.14 2.75
N LYS A 692 -42.35 -3.27 3.21
CA LYS A 692 -41.99 -2.04 3.92
C LYS A 692 -41.24 -2.28 5.22
N SER A 693 -41.71 -3.23 6.05
CA SER A 693 -41.15 -3.51 7.36
C SER A 693 -39.81 -4.24 7.22
N LEU A 694 -39.73 -5.22 6.32
CA LEU A 694 -38.49 -5.93 6.01
C LEU A 694 -37.48 -5.02 5.31
N GLY A 695 -37.92 -4.14 4.41
CA GLY A 695 -37.10 -3.17 3.72
C GLY A 695 -36.39 -2.22 4.69
N LYS A 696 -37.06 -1.72 5.73
CA LYS A 696 -36.45 -0.92 6.81
C LYS A 696 -35.30 -1.67 7.50
N VAL A 697 -35.48 -2.98 7.75
CA VAL A 697 -34.43 -3.81 8.36
C VAL A 697 -33.31 -4.09 7.35
N ALA A 698 -33.65 -4.46 6.13
CA ALA A 698 -32.70 -4.79 5.09
C ALA A 698 -31.73 -3.63 4.80
N VAL A 699 -32.23 -2.44 4.49
CA VAL A 699 -31.40 -1.27 4.18
C VAL A 699 -30.54 -0.85 5.37
N ARG A 700 -30.95 -1.17 6.60
CA ARG A 700 -30.21 -0.89 7.82
C ARG A 700 -29.09 -1.91 8.10
N LEU A 701 -29.22 -3.15 7.60
CA LEU A 701 -28.24 -4.22 7.78
C LEU A 701 -27.19 -4.28 6.65
N ILE A 702 -27.64 -4.24 5.39
CA ILE A 702 -26.79 -4.57 4.23
C ILE A 702 -25.62 -3.62 4.03
N PHE A 703 -25.65 -2.40 4.57
CA PHE A 703 -24.54 -1.45 4.46
C PHE A 703 -23.52 -1.56 5.60
N LEU A 704 -23.81 -2.31 6.67
CA LEU A 704 -22.91 -2.46 7.80
C LEU A 704 -21.59 -3.09 7.39
N HIS A 705 -20.49 -2.48 7.76
CA HIS A 705 -19.16 -3.02 7.52
C HIS A 705 -18.84 -4.16 8.49
N ALA A 706 -18.11 -5.15 8.00
CA ALA A 706 -17.59 -6.28 8.78
C ALA A 706 -16.22 -5.99 9.44
N THR A 707 -15.64 -4.81 9.18
CA THR A 707 -14.31 -4.42 9.68
C THR A 707 -14.37 -3.07 10.38
N SER A 708 -13.67 -2.95 11.53
CA SER A 708 -13.55 -1.69 12.28
C SER A 708 -12.55 -0.72 11.64
N ARG A 709 -11.64 -1.23 10.79
CA ARG A 709 -10.58 -0.43 10.19
C ARG A 709 -11.14 0.51 9.13
N GLY A 710 -11.18 1.79 9.45
CA GLY A 710 -11.48 2.87 8.52
C GLY A 710 -10.25 3.74 8.27
N PHE A 711 -9.58 4.15 9.33
CA PHE A 711 -8.36 4.92 9.31
C PHE A 711 -7.48 4.47 10.50
N ARG A 712 -6.18 4.40 10.29
CA ARG A 712 -5.21 4.04 11.33
C ARG A 712 -4.25 5.18 11.58
N CYS A 713 -4.11 5.55 12.85
CA CYS A 713 -3.10 6.53 13.24
C CYS A 713 -1.69 5.94 13.08
N THR A 714 -0.82 6.67 12.40
CA THR A 714 0.60 6.31 12.33
C THR A 714 1.30 6.53 13.67
N PRO A 715 2.47 5.93 13.93
CA PRO A 715 3.21 6.17 15.17
C PRO A 715 3.50 7.65 15.46
N SER A 716 3.68 8.46 14.42
CA SER A 716 3.87 9.91 14.55
C SER A 716 2.60 10.63 15.02
N MET A 717 1.44 10.27 14.45
CA MET A 717 0.14 10.81 14.90
C MET A 717 -0.15 10.41 16.34
N VAL A 718 0.11 9.16 16.72
CA VAL A 718 -0.05 8.69 18.10
C VAL A 718 0.82 9.52 19.05
N ARG A 719 2.09 9.76 18.71
CA ARG A 719 2.97 10.63 19.52
C ARG A 719 2.43 12.05 19.67
N TRP A 720 1.88 12.65 18.60
CA TRP A 720 1.31 13.99 18.65
C TRP A 720 0.08 14.05 19.55
N LEU A 721 -0.79 13.06 19.48
CA LEU A 721 -2.03 12.99 20.25
C LEU A 721 -1.79 12.67 21.73
N CYS A 722 -0.72 11.92 22.06
CA CYS A 722 -0.39 11.49 23.41
C CYS A 722 0.70 12.35 24.08
N ALA A 723 1.21 13.41 23.45
CA ALA A 723 2.27 14.22 24.00
C ALA A 723 1.85 14.91 25.30
N PRO A 724 2.60 14.78 26.40
CA PRO A 724 2.29 15.45 27.68
C PRO A 724 2.42 16.96 27.52
N GLY A 725 1.48 17.72 28.10
CA GLY A 725 1.50 19.20 28.10
C GLY A 725 0.76 19.87 26.93
N THR A 726 0.18 19.11 26.01
CA THR A 726 -0.55 19.63 24.85
C THR A 726 -2.06 19.86 25.12
N MET A 727 -2.53 19.62 26.33
CA MET A 727 -3.96 19.60 26.67
C MET A 727 -4.72 20.93 26.52
N ALA A 728 -4.06 22.09 26.42
CA ALA A 728 -4.76 23.36 26.35
C ALA A 728 -4.70 24.08 24.98
N SER A 729 -3.66 23.93 24.18
CA SER A 729 -3.54 24.69 22.92
C SER A 729 -2.80 23.94 21.81
N GLY A 730 -1.78 23.13 22.13
CA GLY A 730 -1.00 22.39 21.12
C GLY A 730 -1.70 21.12 20.65
N ASN A 731 -2.54 20.52 21.48
CA ASN A 731 -3.30 19.30 21.18
C ASN A 731 -4.39 19.55 20.13
N ASP A 732 -4.98 20.73 20.12
CA ASP A 732 -6.01 21.09 19.16
C ASP A 732 -5.48 21.10 17.71
N ARG A 733 -4.26 21.59 17.48
CA ARG A 733 -3.63 21.56 16.15
C ARG A 733 -3.33 20.14 15.69
N ALA A 734 -2.85 19.28 16.58
CA ALA A 734 -2.60 17.87 16.27
C ALA A 734 -3.91 17.17 15.87
N HIS A 735 -4.99 17.38 16.63
CA HIS A 735 -6.32 16.84 16.30
C HIS A 735 -6.84 17.35 14.96
N ARG A 736 -6.70 18.65 14.67
CA ARG A 736 -7.11 19.22 13.37
C ARG A 736 -6.33 18.62 12.22
N LEU A 737 -5.00 18.47 12.36
CA LEU A 737 -4.15 17.88 11.33
C LEU A 737 -4.50 16.40 11.09
N VAL A 738 -4.68 15.61 12.15
CA VAL A 738 -5.12 14.22 12.04
C VAL A 738 -6.49 14.11 11.40
N PHE A 739 -7.42 15.04 11.73
CA PHE A 739 -8.76 15.09 11.13
C PHE A 739 -8.70 15.32 9.62
N VAL A 740 -7.93 16.32 9.17
CA VAL A 740 -7.77 16.64 7.74
C VAL A 740 -7.14 15.46 7.00
N ALA A 741 -6.02 14.93 7.48
CA ALA A 741 -5.33 13.81 6.86
C ALA A 741 -6.19 12.54 6.80
N ALA A 742 -6.93 12.23 7.88
CA ALA A 742 -7.78 11.07 7.95
C ALA A 742 -8.98 11.15 6.99
N ASN A 743 -9.67 12.29 6.94
CA ASN A 743 -10.81 12.45 6.03
C ASN A 743 -10.37 12.42 4.56
N SER A 744 -9.23 13.04 4.22
CA SER A 744 -8.67 12.97 2.86
C SER A 744 -8.34 11.53 2.45
N LYS A 745 -7.71 10.72 3.32
CA LYS A 745 -7.45 9.29 3.05
C LYS A 745 -8.75 8.49 2.88
N LEU A 746 -9.75 8.73 3.73
CA LEU A 746 -11.06 8.07 3.63
C LEU A 746 -11.80 8.43 2.34
N GLU A 747 -11.68 9.66 1.89
CA GLU A 747 -12.30 10.14 0.65
C GLU A 747 -11.65 9.51 -0.59
N ARG A 748 -10.33 9.47 -0.63
CA ARG A 748 -9.56 8.80 -1.69
C ARG A 748 -9.67 7.26 -1.64
N ARG A 749 -10.23 6.71 -0.57
CA ARG A 749 -10.26 5.26 -0.28
C ARG A 749 -8.87 4.62 -0.23
N ASP A 750 -7.89 5.40 0.16
CA ASP A 750 -6.51 4.97 0.30
C ASP A 750 -6.23 4.57 1.74
N PHE A 751 -6.21 3.27 1.98
CA PHE A 751 -6.04 2.67 3.31
C PHE A 751 -4.63 2.10 3.54
N SER A 752 -3.80 2.06 2.50
CA SER A 752 -2.40 1.64 2.61
C SER A 752 -1.53 2.75 3.22
N SER A 753 -0.46 2.39 3.90
CA SER A 753 0.55 3.37 4.32
C SER A 753 1.42 3.75 3.11
N ASP A 754 1.84 5.01 3.04
CA ASP A 754 2.75 5.45 1.99
C ASP A 754 4.12 4.74 2.11
N GLU A 755 4.53 4.41 3.34
CA GLU A 755 5.73 3.61 3.63
C GLU A 755 5.61 2.18 3.09
N ASP A 756 4.41 1.55 3.22
CA ASP A 756 4.17 0.20 2.67
C ASP A 756 4.15 0.22 1.13
N LYS A 757 3.60 1.26 0.51
CA LYS A 757 3.62 1.44 -0.95
C LYS A 757 5.03 1.66 -1.50
N ASP A 758 5.82 2.48 -0.82
CA ASP A 758 7.22 2.71 -1.20
C ASP A 758 8.05 1.43 -1.01
N ALA A 759 7.78 0.65 0.04
CA ALA A 759 8.41 -0.65 0.26
C ALA A 759 7.99 -1.67 -0.80
N GLU A 760 6.71 -1.70 -1.19
CA GLU A 760 6.19 -2.56 -2.26
C GLU A 760 6.83 -2.19 -3.61
N LEU A 761 6.89 -0.90 -3.95
CA LEU A 761 7.56 -0.41 -5.15
C LEU A 761 9.05 -0.78 -5.20
N LEU A 762 9.72 -0.79 -4.06
CA LEU A 762 11.13 -1.17 -3.95
C LEU A 762 11.31 -2.71 -4.01
N ALA A 763 10.29 -3.48 -3.62
CA ALA A 763 10.28 -4.94 -3.65
C ALA A 763 9.86 -5.51 -5.01
N GLU A 764 8.93 -4.85 -5.75
CA GLU A 764 8.42 -5.28 -7.07
C GLU A 764 9.49 -5.33 -8.19
N GLY A 765 10.73 -5.03 -7.88
CA GLY A 765 11.83 -5.08 -8.83
C GLY A 765 12.28 -6.49 -9.25
N ASP A 766 11.78 -7.57 -8.67
CA ASP A 766 12.33 -8.92 -8.85
C ASP A 766 11.38 -9.98 -9.46
N ASP A 767 10.08 -9.69 -9.70
CA ASP A 767 9.11 -10.75 -10.07
C ASP A 767 8.71 -10.83 -11.57
N ASP A 768 9.30 -10.06 -12.47
CA ASP A 768 8.86 -9.99 -13.88
C ASP A 768 9.66 -10.85 -14.89
N ASP A 769 10.38 -11.89 -14.50
CA ASP A 769 11.06 -12.80 -15.45
C ASP A 769 10.86 -14.29 -15.10
N VAL A 770 9.63 -14.79 -15.26
CA VAL A 770 9.43 -16.22 -15.55
C VAL A 770 8.96 -16.36 -17.00
N PRO A 771 9.83 -16.80 -17.94
CA PRO A 771 9.38 -17.14 -19.29
C PRO A 771 8.46 -18.34 -19.20
N GLY A 772 7.23 -18.17 -19.72
CA GLY A 772 6.29 -19.27 -19.85
C GLY A 772 6.92 -20.47 -20.55
N THR A 773 7.07 -21.56 -19.86
CA THR A 773 7.33 -22.87 -20.45
C THR A 773 6.09 -23.25 -21.26
N VAL A 774 6.26 -23.19 -22.58
CA VAL A 774 5.36 -23.87 -23.51
C VAL A 774 5.60 -25.34 -23.33
N GLU A 775 4.61 -26.06 -22.83
CA GLU A 775 4.60 -27.53 -22.87
C GLU A 775 4.44 -28.04 -24.30
N PRO A 776 5.05 -29.21 -24.63
CA PRO A 776 4.94 -29.83 -25.93
C PRO A 776 3.57 -30.49 -26.19
#